data_aa39cfa09e56817e194de1328bb4e75d
#
_entry.id   aa39cfa09e56817e194de1328bb4e75d
#
_cell.length_a   1.000
_cell.length_b   1.000
_cell.length_c   1.000
_cell.angle_alpha   90.00
_cell.angle_beta   90.00
_cell.angle_gamma   90.00
#
_symmetry.space_group_name_H-M   'P 1'
#
loop_
_entity.id
_entity.type
_entity.pdbx_description
1 polymer ?
#
loop_
_entity_poly.entity_id
_entity_poly.type
_entity_poly.pdbx_seq_one_letter_code
_entity_poly.pdbx_strand_id
1 'polypeptide(L)'
;MKFHFFNTCLLLLCLSDLQSQTSAVTFRVDMSAETVASSGVHIAGSFQSVAGLGSNWNPGSTLVQDLDGDKVHEITVLLPAGTYEYKFINGNAWGMDENPPSECSVGNTNNREVTVGNTAIVLPAHPFNGCISKLRLAVNMSNQTVSPDGVHVMGDFQQAAGSAQNWDPGSTPMQDANGDGTYEIELVLPFGDYQYVFVNGNTPAGAEHLSGSCSELGSTGQQIRKVTFASGTAHSTVYCFNTCETCHPAVVYNFNTEWWNDAVFYEVFVRSFYDESGDGIGDFKGLTQKLDYLNDGNPDTHDDLGITGIWLMPMMKSPSYHGYDVADYYATEPDFGSMQDFEEFLAAAHARGIKVIIDLVMNHSSNQHPWFTQSANNQNGYRDWYIWSDNNPGNTGPWGQTVWHPRNGDYYYGLFWDGMPDLNYTHPPMKAEMLNVVKFWLNKGVDGYRLDAIKYLIEDGPLLENTSQTYSFLEEFNYVYKTVNPQAFTVGEVWSSTQSIIPYVQNDRLDVCFEFGLAGAILDAVNNGNPASIKNQLETVQNSYPMLQYATFLSNHDIDRVFSTLGSSTEKMKLAASIYLTLPGIPFLYYGEEIGLTGTGDHLNIRRPMHWTDGKNAGFSDATPWQSIGGNFLTNNVKDMDGDPNSILRHYKKLIGIRNKQEALRKGQTLLVEHNHDKVFSFARVHEDEAILVVANTGTAVVNPTLALPFSALPPGEYFITGLLENQTFGTVTINSEGGFSNLKISGQNLGSRSAWILLLSVDNPVSSTFEPGTSGKYRLSPNPAQDNFQIERTEGISENVQIRLFSAEGNLLFQQLMSSDKIQINTADWPAGVYFVQMLDTKKSVVELLVLKK
;
A
#
# COMPACT_ATOMS: atom_id res chain seq x y z
N MET A 1 -31.78 -68.51 -41.08
CA MET A 1 -31.98 -69.16 -39.78
C MET A 1 -31.60 -68.13 -38.69
N LYS A 2 -32.59 -67.61 -38.01
CA LYS A 2 -32.50 -66.55 -37.03
C LYS A 2 -32.26 -67.11 -35.66
N PHE A 3 -31.39 -66.50 -34.88
CA PHE A 3 -31.45 -66.60 -33.42
C PHE A 3 -31.31 -65.22 -32.80
N HIS A 4 -32.37 -64.87 -32.03
CA HIS A 4 -32.41 -63.65 -31.17
C HIS A 4 -31.72 -63.95 -29.85
N PHE A 5 -30.88 -63.05 -29.38
CA PHE A 5 -30.45 -63.00 -28.00
C PHE A 5 -30.98 -61.70 -27.34
N PHE A 6 -31.91 -61.90 -26.39
CA PHE A 6 -32.33 -60.87 -25.43
C PHE A 6 -31.24 -60.70 -24.38
N ASN A 7 -30.70 -59.48 -24.25
CA ASN A 7 -29.85 -59.16 -23.14
C ASN A 7 -30.63 -58.23 -22.21
N THR A 8 -31.03 -58.75 -21.05
CA THR A 8 -31.65 -58.03 -19.94
C THR A 8 -30.55 -57.29 -19.20
N CYS A 9 -30.52 -56.00 -19.36
CA CYS A 9 -29.59 -55.12 -18.59
C CYS A 9 -30.21 -54.89 -17.20
N LEU A 10 -29.60 -55.48 -16.19
CA LEU A 10 -29.94 -55.28 -14.78
C LEU A 10 -29.34 -53.91 -14.34
N LEU A 11 -30.18 -52.89 -14.15
CA LEU A 11 -29.82 -51.62 -13.58
C LEU A 11 -29.53 -51.82 -12.08
N LEU A 12 -28.27 -51.97 -11.70
CA LEU A 12 -27.82 -51.75 -10.32
C LEU A 12 -27.85 -50.22 -10.04
N LEU A 13 -28.83 -49.80 -9.29
CA LEU A 13 -28.81 -48.50 -8.59
C LEU A 13 -27.72 -48.57 -7.50
N CYS A 14 -26.55 -48.05 -7.78
CA CYS A 14 -25.61 -47.62 -6.72
C CYS A 14 -26.21 -46.40 -6.02
N LEU A 15 -26.92 -46.63 -4.93
CA LEU A 15 -27.11 -45.62 -3.89
C LEU A 15 -25.69 -45.42 -3.27
N SER A 16 -24.94 -44.44 -3.75
CA SER A 16 -23.82 -43.88 -3.01
C SER A 16 -24.45 -43.10 -1.84
N ASP A 17 -24.38 -43.67 -0.66
CA ASP A 17 -24.50 -42.89 0.57
C ASP A 17 -23.51 -41.74 0.49
N LEU A 18 -23.98 -40.52 0.29
CA LEU A 18 -23.25 -39.31 0.59
C LEU A 18 -23.06 -39.30 2.11
N GLN A 19 -22.07 -40.03 2.62
CA GLN A 19 -21.51 -39.72 3.93
C GLN A 19 -20.92 -38.32 3.84
N SER A 20 -21.55 -37.36 4.51
CA SER A 20 -20.93 -36.04 4.70
C SER A 20 -19.56 -36.27 5.28
N GLN A 21 -18.53 -35.74 4.61
CA GLN A 21 -17.15 -35.83 5.10
C GLN A 21 -17.09 -35.09 6.44
N THR A 22 -16.71 -35.83 7.50
CA THR A 22 -16.55 -35.25 8.83
C THR A 22 -15.07 -34.98 9.12
N SER A 23 -14.79 -33.89 9.79
CA SER A 23 -13.45 -33.52 10.26
C SER A 23 -13.38 -33.69 11.79
N ALA A 24 -12.21 -34.07 12.28
CA ALA A 24 -11.96 -34.14 13.71
C ALA A 24 -11.80 -32.74 14.29
N VAL A 25 -12.57 -32.39 15.30
CA VAL A 25 -12.49 -31.13 16.03
C VAL A 25 -12.19 -31.42 17.48
N THR A 26 -11.07 -30.92 17.98
CA THR A 26 -10.71 -31.03 19.40
C THR A 26 -11.02 -29.71 20.10
N PHE A 27 -12.02 -29.74 20.97
CA PHE A 27 -12.40 -28.65 21.87
C PHE A 27 -11.52 -28.72 23.12
N ARG A 28 -11.03 -27.57 23.58
CA ARG A 28 -10.08 -27.49 24.71
C ARG A 28 -10.44 -26.31 25.60
N VAL A 29 -10.36 -26.51 26.90
CA VAL A 29 -10.54 -25.47 27.94
C VAL A 29 -9.50 -25.62 29.04
N ASP A 30 -8.84 -24.52 29.39
CA ASP A 30 -7.90 -24.47 30.51
C ASP A 30 -8.65 -24.15 31.79
N MET A 31 -8.59 -25.10 32.76
CA MET A 31 -9.20 -25.04 34.07
C MET A 31 -8.19 -24.72 35.16
N SER A 32 -6.98 -24.27 34.83
CA SER A 32 -5.89 -24.06 35.78
C SER A 32 -6.23 -23.01 36.85
N ALA A 33 -7.07 -22.04 36.55
CA ALA A 33 -7.54 -20.99 37.45
C ALA A 33 -8.83 -21.37 38.20
N GLU A 34 -9.44 -22.52 37.90
CA GLU A 34 -10.74 -22.92 38.43
C GLU A 34 -10.64 -24.15 39.32
N THR A 35 -11.60 -24.28 40.25
CA THR A 35 -11.81 -25.54 40.95
C THR A 35 -12.81 -26.38 40.15
N VAL A 36 -12.36 -27.49 39.59
CA VAL A 36 -13.22 -28.37 38.80
C VAL A 36 -14.32 -29.00 39.67
N ALA A 37 -15.56 -28.88 39.24
CA ALA A 37 -16.71 -29.44 39.93
C ALA A 37 -16.62 -30.97 40.02
N SER A 38 -17.23 -31.58 41.02
CA SER A 38 -17.22 -33.04 41.23
C SER A 38 -17.87 -33.83 40.11
N SER A 39 -18.74 -33.19 39.33
CA SER A 39 -19.35 -33.77 38.09
C SER A 39 -18.47 -33.64 36.86
N GLY A 40 -17.29 -33.05 36.97
CA GLY A 40 -16.36 -32.81 35.88
C GLY A 40 -16.71 -31.58 35.04
N VAL A 41 -15.95 -31.38 33.94
CA VAL A 41 -16.16 -30.33 32.97
C VAL A 41 -16.94 -30.88 31.79
N HIS A 42 -17.93 -30.16 31.31
CA HIS A 42 -18.75 -30.53 30.16
C HIS A 42 -18.72 -29.45 29.09
N ILE A 43 -19.18 -29.82 27.89
CA ILE A 43 -19.37 -28.90 26.78
C ILE A 43 -20.78 -29.08 26.22
N ALA A 44 -21.46 -27.98 25.94
CA ALA A 44 -22.74 -27.99 25.24
C ALA A 44 -22.68 -27.09 24.02
N GLY A 45 -23.38 -27.46 22.95
CA GLY A 45 -23.35 -26.66 21.72
C GLY A 45 -24.32 -27.17 20.67
N SER A 46 -24.37 -26.41 19.55
CA SER A 46 -25.19 -26.77 18.39
C SER A 46 -24.69 -28.01 17.63
N PHE A 47 -23.51 -28.52 17.99
CA PHE A 47 -22.87 -29.66 17.35
C PHE A 47 -23.26 -31.02 17.94
N GLN A 48 -23.81 -31.07 19.17
CA GLN A 48 -24.01 -32.33 19.92
C GLN A 48 -24.84 -33.37 19.17
N SER A 49 -25.95 -32.96 18.52
CA SER A 49 -26.82 -33.89 17.81
C SER A 49 -26.14 -34.47 16.57
N VAL A 50 -25.41 -33.68 15.81
CA VAL A 50 -24.72 -34.15 14.59
C VAL A 50 -23.48 -34.98 14.93
N ALA A 51 -22.87 -34.78 16.11
CA ALA A 51 -21.80 -35.60 16.64
C ALA A 51 -22.26 -36.88 17.32
N GLY A 52 -23.58 -37.14 17.41
CA GLY A 52 -24.14 -38.33 18.09
C GLY A 52 -24.08 -38.29 19.61
N LEU A 53 -23.89 -37.08 20.19
CA LEU A 53 -23.69 -36.88 21.66
C LEU A 53 -24.99 -36.49 22.40
N GLY A 54 -26.12 -36.65 21.78
CA GLY A 54 -27.45 -36.34 22.33
C GLY A 54 -28.09 -35.14 21.68
N SER A 55 -29.03 -34.46 22.37
CA SER A 55 -29.62 -33.22 21.87
C SER A 55 -28.68 -32.05 22.00
N ASN A 56 -28.78 -31.12 21.07
CA ASN A 56 -27.99 -29.85 21.15
C ASN A 56 -28.30 -29.10 22.45
N TRP A 57 -27.27 -28.41 22.93
CA TRP A 57 -27.33 -27.59 24.14
C TRP A 57 -27.71 -28.39 25.41
N ASN A 58 -27.27 -29.65 25.49
CA ASN A 58 -27.43 -30.46 26.72
C ASN A 58 -26.19 -30.39 27.61
N PRO A 59 -26.23 -29.67 28.75
CA PRO A 59 -25.05 -29.38 29.56
C PRO A 59 -24.44 -30.59 30.27
N GLY A 60 -25.16 -31.69 30.37
CA GLY A 60 -24.72 -32.90 31.09
C GLY A 60 -24.36 -34.10 30.20
N SER A 61 -24.49 -33.95 28.83
CA SER A 61 -24.32 -35.11 27.96
C SER A 61 -22.89 -35.30 27.42
N THR A 62 -22.02 -34.30 27.48
CA THR A 62 -20.71 -34.35 26.84
C THR A 62 -19.61 -33.96 27.83
N LEU A 63 -18.98 -34.97 28.42
CA LEU A 63 -17.87 -34.82 29.38
C LEU A 63 -16.58 -34.48 28.63
N VAL A 64 -15.83 -33.50 29.11
CA VAL A 64 -14.51 -33.09 28.63
C VAL A 64 -13.49 -33.51 29.69
N GLN A 65 -12.39 -34.16 29.28
CA GLN A 65 -11.48 -34.84 30.20
C GLN A 65 -10.09 -34.24 30.13
N ASP A 66 -9.46 -34.14 31.27
CA ASP A 66 -8.02 -33.92 31.45
C ASP A 66 -7.36 -35.28 31.62
N LEU A 67 -6.71 -35.81 30.59
CA LEU A 67 -6.15 -37.16 30.57
C LEU A 67 -4.66 -37.21 30.97
N ASP A 68 -3.95 -36.12 30.84
CA ASP A 68 -2.50 -36.02 31.13
C ASP A 68 -2.16 -35.22 32.39
N GLY A 69 -3.15 -34.56 32.99
CA GLY A 69 -3.04 -33.85 34.25
C GLY A 69 -2.48 -32.44 34.14
N ASP A 70 -2.51 -31.86 32.92
CA ASP A 70 -2.02 -30.51 32.62
C ASP A 70 -3.04 -29.42 32.95
N LYS A 71 -4.24 -29.80 33.42
CA LYS A 71 -5.42 -28.99 33.73
C LYS A 71 -6.15 -28.44 32.47
N VAL A 72 -5.76 -28.83 31.26
CA VAL A 72 -6.50 -28.59 30.06
C VAL A 72 -7.44 -29.76 29.83
N HIS A 73 -8.73 -29.49 29.85
CA HIS A 73 -9.76 -30.48 29.56
C HIS A 73 -10.05 -30.45 28.06
N GLU A 74 -10.10 -31.64 27.44
CA GLU A 74 -10.28 -31.72 25.99
C GLU A 74 -11.21 -32.86 25.57
N ILE A 75 -11.84 -32.68 24.40
CA ILE A 75 -12.61 -33.73 23.72
C ILE A 75 -12.50 -33.56 22.23
N THR A 76 -12.28 -34.67 21.51
CA THR A 76 -12.29 -34.69 20.04
C THR A 76 -13.59 -35.30 19.54
N VAL A 77 -14.28 -34.61 18.65
CA VAL A 77 -15.53 -35.07 18.00
C VAL A 77 -15.40 -34.98 16.48
N LEU A 78 -16.18 -35.82 15.78
CA LEU A 78 -16.24 -35.75 14.31
C LEU A 78 -17.46 -34.95 13.90
N LEU A 79 -17.21 -33.83 13.16
CA LEU A 79 -18.23 -32.89 12.74
C LEU A 79 -18.23 -32.73 11.20
N PRO A 80 -19.40 -32.67 10.56
CA PRO A 80 -19.52 -32.16 9.19
C PRO A 80 -19.03 -30.74 9.07
N ALA A 81 -18.67 -30.32 7.85
CA ALA A 81 -18.38 -28.92 7.58
C ALA A 81 -19.60 -28.04 7.95
N GLY A 82 -19.34 -26.95 8.63
CA GLY A 82 -20.35 -26.02 9.15
C GLY A 82 -19.85 -25.19 10.33
N THR A 83 -20.65 -24.23 10.76
CA THR A 83 -20.34 -23.37 11.91
C THR A 83 -21.16 -23.82 13.12
N TYR A 84 -20.48 -23.97 14.25
CA TYR A 84 -21.05 -24.50 15.48
C TYR A 84 -20.75 -23.58 16.66
N GLU A 85 -21.80 -23.20 17.38
CA GLU A 85 -21.67 -22.50 18.65
C GLU A 85 -21.54 -23.51 19.80
N TYR A 86 -20.74 -23.19 20.81
CA TYR A 86 -20.53 -24.03 21.99
C TYR A 86 -20.19 -23.22 23.22
N LYS A 87 -20.26 -23.88 24.39
CA LYS A 87 -19.93 -23.31 25.70
C LYS A 87 -19.45 -24.41 26.63
N PHE A 88 -18.44 -24.13 27.43
CA PHE A 88 -17.97 -25.03 28.48
C PHE A 88 -18.77 -24.83 29.75
N ILE A 89 -18.90 -25.91 30.53
CA ILE A 89 -19.67 -25.95 31.77
C ILE A 89 -18.78 -26.60 32.84
N ASN A 90 -18.48 -25.88 33.94
CA ASN A 90 -17.76 -26.42 35.10
C ASN A 90 -18.75 -27.18 36.02
N GLY A 91 -19.20 -28.33 35.56
CA GLY A 91 -20.30 -29.08 36.10
C GLY A 91 -21.09 -29.78 34.99
N ASN A 92 -22.35 -30.11 35.24
CA ASN A 92 -23.25 -30.82 34.32
C ASN A 92 -24.64 -30.17 34.19
N ALA A 93 -24.78 -28.90 34.58
CA ALA A 93 -26.04 -28.17 34.56
C ALA A 93 -25.83 -26.70 34.21
N TRP A 94 -26.84 -26.07 33.57
CA TRP A 94 -26.86 -24.64 33.34
C TRP A 94 -26.76 -23.82 34.62
N GLY A 95 -26.08 -22.65 34.51
CA GLY A 95 -25.73 -21.83 35.69
C GLY A 95 -24.31 -22.09 36.21
N MET A 96 -23.64 -23.12 35.64
CA MET A 96 -22.22 -23.43 35.83
C MET A 96 -21.42 -23.25 34.51
N ASP A 97 -22.06 -22.68 33.51
CA ASP A 97 -21.48 -22.42 32.23
C ASP A 97 -20.59 -21.19 32.24
N GLU A 98 -19.58 -21.20 31.39
CA GLU A 98 -18.64 -20.08 31.25
C GLU A 98 -19.34 -18.80 30.70
N ASN A 99 -18.74 -17.67 30.99
CA ASN A 99 -19.14 -16.37 30.48
C ASN A 99 -17.91 -15.66 29.87
N PRO A 100 -17.44 -16.11 28.67
CA PRO A 100 -16.25 -15.55 28.05
C PRO A 100 -16.46 -14.08 27.68
N PRO A 101 -15.38 -13.28 27.62
CA PRO A 101 -15.42 -11.91 27.12
C PRO A 101 -15.99 -11.84 25.69
N SER A 102 -16.52 -10.67 25.31
CA SER A 102 -17.12 -10.43 24.00
C SER A 102 -16.18 -10.72 22.82
N GLU A 103 -14.87 -10.58 23.03
CA GLU A 103 -13.82 -10.86 22.06
C GLU A 103 -13.67 -12.35 21.70
N CYS A 104 -14.20 -13.25 22.54
CA CYS A 104 -14.18 -14.71 22.35
C CYS A 104 -15.58 -15.32 22.34
N SER A 105 -16.60 -14.50 22.15
CA SER A 105 -17.99 -14.95 22.07
C SER A 105 -18.69 -14.35 20.83
N VAL A 106 -19.73 -15.04 20.38
CA VAL A 106 -20.49 -14.68 19.17
C VAL A 106 -21.69 -13.82 19.54
N GLY A 107 -21.76 -12.65 18.95
CA GLY A 107 -22.89 -11.72 19.10
C GLY A 107 -23.21 -11.42 20.57
N ASN A 108 -24.48 -11.54 20.96
CA ASN A 108 -24.94 -11.31 22.33
C ASN A 108 -25.22 -12.63 23.10
N THR A 109 -24.68 -13.77 22.63
CA THR A 109 -25.01 -15.09 23.18
C THR A 109 -24.08 -15.55 24.29
N ASN A 110 -22.89 -14.95 24.42
CA ASN A 110 -21.79 -15.42 25.26
C ASN A 110 -21.39 -16.88 24.95
N ASN A 111 -21.62 -17.35 23.72
CA ASN A 111 -21.16 -18.65 23.24
C ASN A 111 -19.88 -18.49 22.45
N ARG A 112 -19.02 -19.50 22.45
CA ARG A 112 -17.88 -19.60 21.52
C ARG A 112 -18.36 -20.18 20.18
N GLU A 113 -17.57 -20.01 19.13
CA GLU A 113 -17.87 -20.52 17.81
C GLU A 113 -16.66 -21.25 17.20
N VAL A 114 -16.95 -22.26 16.38
CA VAL A 114 -15.96 -22.91 15.53
C VAL A 114 -16.54 -23.14 14.15
N THR A 115 -15.78 -22.78 13.11
CA THR A 115 -16.10 -23.14 11.72
C THR A 115 -15.27 -24.36 11.32
N VAL A 116 -15.97 -25.45 10.94
CA VAL A 116 -15.40 -26.74 10.57
C VAL A 116 -15.37 -26.86 9.05
N GLY A 117 -14.17 -27.00 8.49
CA GLY A 117 -13.95 -27.31 7.08
C GLY A 117 -13.64 -28.79 6.85
N ASN A 118 -12.80 -29.09 5.85
CA ASN A 118 -12.45 -30.48 5.46
C ASN A 118 -11.15 -30.99 6.11
N THR A 119 -10.58 -30.25 7.06
CA THR A 119 -9.35 -30.60 7.77
C THR A 119 -9.60 -30.72 9.28
N ALA A 120 -8.82 -31.54 9.94
CA ALA A 120 -8.89 -31.65 11.40
C ALA A 120 -8.46 -30.33 12.07
N ILE A 121 -9.15 -29.95 13.15
CA ILE A 121 -8.92 -28.71 13.91
C ILE A 121 -8.64 -29.07 15.36
N VAL A 122 -7.58 -28.53 15.92
CA VAL A 122 -7.34 -28.50 17.36
C VAL A 122 -7.49 -27.05 17.81
N LEU A 123 -8.55 -26.77 18.57
CA LEU A 123 -8.81 -25.44 19.09
C LEU A 123 -7.80 -25.09 20.20
N PRO A 124 -7.41 -23.84 20.31
CA PRO A 124 -6.58 -23.42 21.44
C PRO A 124 -7.30 -23.59 22.77
N ALA A 125 -6.54 -23.89 23.83
CA ALA A 125 -7.09 -24.01 25.18
C ALA A 125 -7.38 -22.62 25.75
N HIS A 126 -8.60 -22.12 25.60
CA HIS A 126 -9.01 -20.90 26.28
C HIS A 126 -9.19 -21.12 27.78
N PRO A 127 -8.82 -20.17 28.67
CA PRO A 127 -9.21 -20.23 30.06
C PRO A 127 -10.74 -20.26 30.20
N PHE A 128 -11.25 -21.03 31.14
CA PHE A 128 -12.67 -20.98 31.52
C PHE A 128 -13.04 -19.53 31.91
N ASN A 129 -14.11 -18.98 31.41
CA ASN A 129 -14.46 -17.54 31.50
C ASN A 129 -13.44 -16.56 30.87
N GLY A 130 -12.43 -17.04 30.18
CA GLY A 130 -11.33 -16.24 29.65
C GLY A 130 -11.22 -16.23 28.14
N CYS A 131 -10.26 -15.48 27.66
CA CYS A 131 -9.94 -15.31 26.26
C CYS A 131 -8.44 -15.45 26.06
N ILE A 132 -8.04 -16.01 24.93
CA ILE A 132 -6.66 -15.88 24.43
C ILE A 132 -6.68 -15.02 23.18
N SER A 133 -5.64 -14.26 22.98
CA SER A 133 -5.43 -13.46 21.79
C SER A 133 -3.93 -13.28 21.52
N LYS A 134 -3.59 -12.46 20.57
CA LYS A 134 -2.22 -12.27 20.11
C LYS A 134 -1.54 -11.12 20.85
N LEU A 135 -0.42 -11.42 21.48
CA LEU A 135 0.50 -10.44 22.07
C LEU A 135 1.78 -10.40 21.23
N ARG A 136 2.11 -9.23 20.67
CA ARG A 136 3.38 -9.02 19.99
C ARG A 136 4.36 -8.33 20.92
N LEU A 137 5.50 -8.98 21.15
CA LEU A 137 6.63 -8.41 21.88
C LEU A 137 7.73 -8.05 20.87
N ALA A 138 8.33 -6.87 21.03
CA ALA A 138 9.35 -6.36 20.11
C ALA A 138 10.46 -5.61 20.84
N VAL A 139 11.70 -5.78 20.37
CA VAL A 139 12.89 -5.07 20.86
C VAL A 139 13.78 -4.67 19.70
N ASN A 140 14.27 -3.44 19.73
CA ASN A 140 15.24 -3.00 18.73
C ASN A 140 16.67 -3.25 19.20
N MET A 141 17.47 -3.90 18.35
CA MET A 141 18.85 -4.32 18.62
C MET A 141 19.90 -3.42 17.96
N SER A 142 19.52 -2.31 17.34
CA SER A 142 20.44 -1.46 16.56
C SER A 142 21.61 -0.89 17.36
N ASN A 143 21.47 -0.79 18.68
CA ASN A 143 22.53 -0.37 19.59
C ASN A 143 23.40 -1.53 20.13
N GLN A 144 23.23 -2.75 19.63
CA GLN A 144 23.92 -3.95 20.10
C GLN A 144 24.46 -4.79 18.94
N THR A 145 25.55 -5.51 19.18
CA THR A 145 25.94 -6.63 18.31
C THR A 145 25.09 -7.83 18.68
N VAL A 146 24.29 -8.30 17.74
CA VAL A 146 23.43 -9.47 17.94
C VAL A 146 24.26 -10.73 18.08
N SER A 147 23.95 -11.53 19.08
CA SER A 147 24.58 -12.83 19.32
C SER A 147 24.39 -13.78 18.15
N PRO A 148 25.36 -14.64 17.80
CA PRO A 148 25.16 -15.73 16.86
C PRO A 148 24.00 -16.67 17.19
N ASP A 149 23.62 -16.78 18.47
CA ASP A 149 22.47 -17.56 18.94
C ASP A 149 21.14 -16.81 18.82
N GLY A 150 21.14 -15.61 18.22
CA GLY A 150 19.95 -14.80 17.97
C GLY A 150 19.48 -13.99 19.18
N VAL A 151 18.25 -13.48 19.09
CA VAL A 151 17.56 -12.73 20.14
C VAL A 151 16.38 -13.55 20.65
N HIS A 152 16.18 -13.57 21.94
CA HIS A 152 15.12 -14.29 22.62
C HIS A 152 14.38 -13.38 23.60
N VAL A 153 13.21 -13.81 24.04
CA VAL A 153 12.48 -13.19 25.15
C VAL A 153 12.15 -14.25 26.19
N MET A 154 12.36 -13.95 27.46
CA MET A 154 11.96 -14.85 28.55
C MET A 154 11.02 -14.10 29.50
N GLY A 155 10.08 -14.82 30.07
CA GLY A 155 9.08 -14.26 30.98
C GLY A 155 8.18 -15.28 31.63
N ASP A 156 7.22 -14.78 32.41
CA ASP A 156 6.22 -15.63 33.10
C ASP A 156 5.09 -16.12 32.17
N PHE A 157 5.10 -15.74 30.94
CA PHE A 157 4.16 -16.12 29.88
C PHE A 157 4.53 -17.43 29.18
N GLN A 158 5.78 -17.89 29.27
CA GLN A 158 6.32 -18.93 28.37
C GLN A 158 5.60 -20.28 28.51
N GLN A 159 5.20 -20.68 29.73
CA GLN A 159 4.41 -21.89 29.92
C GLN A 159 3.02 -21.74 29.26
N ALA A 160 2.40 -20.58 29.36
CA ALA A 160 1.12 -20.31 28.71
C ALA A 160 1.25 -20.29 27.17
N ALA A 161 2.44 -19.98 26.67
CA ALA A 161 2.78 -20.04 25.25
C ALA A 161 3.23 -21.44 24.77
N GLY A 162 3.21 -22.45 25.65
CA GLY A 162 3.55 -23.84 25.32
C GLY A 162 4.99 -24.25 25.61
N SER A 163 5.80 -23.41 26.24
CA SER A 163 7.14 -23.79 26.68
C SER A 163 7.11 -24.67 27.94
N ALA A 164 8.15 -25.47 28.17
CA ALA A 164 8.23 -26.38 29.32
C ALA A 164 8.28 -25.66 30.70
N GLN A 165 8.85 -24.45 30.71
CA GLN A 165 9.00 -23.64 31.92
C GLN A 165 9.00 -22.14 31.58
N ASN A 166 8.68 -21.32 32.60
CA ASN A 166 8.81 -19.87 32.51
C ASN A 166 10.28 -19.45 32.73
N TRP A 167 10.64 -18.27 32.27
CA TRP A 167 11.97 -17.68 32.43
C TRP A 167 13.11 -18.53 31.83
N ASP A 168 12.82 -19.19 30.68
CA ASP A 168 13.81 -19.96 29.92
C ASP A 168 14.39 -19.08 28.78
N PRO A 169 15.68 -18.69 28.83
CA PRO A 169 16.25 -17.75 27.88
C PRO A 169 16.39 -18.30 26.48
N GLY A 170 16.25 -19.60 26.25
CA GLY A 170 16.45 -20.23 24.95
C GLY A 170 15.19 -20.76 24.27
N SER A 171 14.03 -20.74 24.95
CA SER A 171 12.82 -21.38 24.46
C SER A 171 11.93 -20.49 23.57
N THR A 172 12.16 -19.17 23.52
CA THR A 172 11.30 -18.23 22.83
C THR A 172 12.12 -17.30 21.91
N PRO A 173 12.57 -17.81 20.73
CA PRO A 173 13.35 -17.04 19.78
C PRO A 173 12.52 -15.98 19.08
N MET A 174 13.10 -14.82 18.86
CA MET A 174 12.54 -13.69 18.15
C MET A 174 13.16 -13.57 16.75
N GLN A 175 12.46 -12.95 15.81
CA GLN A 175 12.91 -12.80 14.45
C GLN A 175 12.90 -11.34 14.02
N ASP A 176 13.89 -10.96 13.24
CA ASP A 176 13.93 -9.71 12.49
C ASP A 176 13.68 -10.08 11.01
N ALA A 177 12.40 -10.19 10.66
CA ALA A 177 11.99 -10.70 9.35
C ALA A 177 12.22 -9.69 8.22
N ASN A 178 12.23 -8.39 8.54
CA ASN A 178 12.38 -7.29 7.57
C ASN A 178 13.79 -6.69 7.58
N GLY A 179 14.67 -7.10 8.51
CA GLY A 179 16.07 -6.67 8.59
C GLY A 179 16.22 -5.23 9.12
N ASP A 180 15.24 -4.69 9.85
CA ASP A 180 15.27 -3.33 10.39
C ASP A 180 15.95 -3.22 11.76
N GLY A 181 16.50 -4.32 12.26
CA GLY A 181 17.12 -4.41 13.58
C GLY A 181 16.11 -4.56 14.72
N THR A 182 14.81 -4.63 14.42
CA THR A 182 13.76 -4.89 15.41
C THR A 182 13.39 -6.36 15.38
N TYR A 183 13.68 -7.04 16.49
CA TYR A 183 13.34 -8.44 16.70
C TYR A 183 11.96 -8.56 17.32
N GLU A 184 11.12 -9.44 16.79
CA GLU A 184 9.73 -9.56 17.15
C GLU A 184 9.31 -11.01 17.34
N ILE A 185 8.26 -11.19 18.15
CA ILE A 185 7.55 -12.46 18.29
C ILE A 185 6.07 -12.21 18.54
N GLU A 186 5.22 -12.98 17.90
CA GLU A 186 3.79 -13.03 18.17
C GLU A 186 3.48 -14.25 19.05
N LEU A 187 2.84 -14.04 20.17
CA LEU A 187 2.48 -15.04 21.16
C LEU A 187 0.96 -15.10 21.27
N VAL A 188 0.40 -16.31 21.35
CA VAL A 188 -1.03 -16.50 21.62
C VAL A 188 -1.17 -16.80 23.12
N LEU A 189 -1.73 -15.84 23.88
CA LEU A 189 -1.75 -15.89 25.35
C LEU A 189 -3.13 -15.54 25.91
N PRO A 190 -3.48 -16.01 27.12
CA PRO A 190 -4.58 -15.47 27.90
C PRO A 190 -4.43 -13.98 28.18
N PHE A 191 -5.52 -13.26 28.37
CA PHE A 191 -5.47 -11.92 28.90
C PHE A 191 -4.89 -11.91 30.29
N GLY A 192 -4.02 -10.96 30.60
CA GLY A 192 -3.34 -10.88 31.88
C GLY A 192 -2.20 -9.86 31.87
N ASP A 193 -1.53 -9.77 32.98
CA ASP A 193 -0.28 -9.01 33.15
C ASP A 193 0.90 -9.98 33.04
N TYR A 194 1.84 -9.65 32.15
CA TYR A 194 3.02 -10.47 31.90
C TYR A 194 4.30 -9.69 32.16
N GLN A 195 5.23 -10.37 32.83
CA GLN A 195 6.57 -9.89 33.14
C GLN A 195 7.58 -10.57 32.21
N TYR A 196 8.52 -9.81 31.63
CA TYR A 196 9.48 -10.36 30.68
C TYR A 196 10.77 -9.54 30.60
N VAL A 197 11.81 -10.14 30.03
CA VAL A 197 13.05 -9.47 29.59
C VAL A 197 13.49 -10.04 28.25
N PHE A 198 14.15 -9.20 27.45
CA PHE A 198 14.79 -9.65 26.23
C PHE A 198 16.18 -10.22 26.52
N VAL A 199 16.64 -11.13 25.65
CA VAL A 199 17.91 -11.85 25.82
C VAL A 199 18.68 -11.80 24.49
N ASN A 200 19.86 -11.21 24.51
CA ASN A 200 20.79 -11.25 23.37
C ASN A 200 21.62 -12.55 23.43
N GLY A 201 21.15 -13.59 22.77
CA GLY A 201 21.62 -14.96 22.86
C GLY A 201 20.56 -15.88 23.46
N ASN A 202 20.97 -17.03 23.98
CA ASN A 202 20.11 -18.09 24.51
C ASN A 202 20.43 -18.47 25.97
N THR A 203 21.13 -17.61 26.70
CA THR A 203 21.54 -17.84 28.08
C THR A 203 21.17 -16.66 28.98
N PRO A 204 20.99 -16.88 30.31
CA PRO A 204 20.65 -15.80 31.23
C PRO A 204 21.66 -14.65 31.27
N ALA A 205 22.91 -14.89 30.92
CA ALA A 205 23.96 -13.86 30.86
C ALA A 205 23.72 -12.82 29.74
N GLY A 206 22.91 -13.16 28.74
CA GLY A 206 22.51 -12.26 27.67
C GLY A 206 21.25 -11.44 27.99
N ALA A 207 20.66 -11.58 29.15
CA ALA A 207 19.46 -10.83 29.54
C ALA A 207 19.76 -9.33 29.66
N GLU A 208 18.82 -8.51 29.25
CA GLU A 208 18.93 -7.05 29.31
C GLU A 208 19.03 -6.54 30.77
N HIS A 209 19.73 -5.43 30.95
CA HIS A 209 19.89 -4.74 32.24
C HIS A 209 19.16 -3.41 32.18
N LEU A 210 17.94 -3.38 32.68
CA LEU A 210 17.04 -2.23 32.58
C LEU A 210 17.26 -1.23 33.71
N SER A 211 17.08 0.03 33.38
CA SER A 211 16.92 1.13 34.35
C SER A 211 15.98 2.18 33.74
N GLY A 212 14.96 2.61 34.50
CA GLY A 212 14.04 3.65 34.03
C GLY A 212 12.56 3.26 34.11
N SER A 213 11.72 4.09 33.49
CA SER A 213 10.26 4.06 33.70
C SER A 213 9.52 2.89 33.03
N CYS A 214 10.16 2.19 32.11
CA CYS A 214 9.60 1.01 31.45
C CYS A 214 9.86 -0.29 32.20
N SER A 215 10.55 -0.24 33.33
CA SER A 215 10.91 -1.40 34.11
C SER A 215 10.32 -1.34 35.53
N GLU A 216 10.00 -2.50 36.07
CA GLU A 216 9.62 -2.68 37.50
C GLU A 216 10.51 -3.73 38.14
N LEU A 217 10.53 -3.74 39.48
CA LEU A 217 11.32 -4.72 40.22
C LEU A 217 10.56 -6.06 40.22
N GLY A 218 11.09 -7.05 39.51
CA GLY A 218 10.54 -8.40 39.54
C GLY A 218 10.75 -9.13 40.86
N SER A 219 10.11 -10.29 41.00
CA SER A 219 10.17 -11.11 42.22
C SER A 219 11.59 -11.61 42.60
N THR A 220 12.50 -11.65 41.63
CA THR A 220 13.90 -12.03 41.80
C THR A 220 14.82 -10.86 42.15
N GLY A 221 14.28 -9.64 42.29
CA GLY A 221 15.08 -8.44 42.53
C GLY A 221 15.76 -7.85 41.28
N GLN A 222 15.44 -8.35 40.10
CA GLN A 222 15.93 -7.87 38.81
C GLN A 222 14.91 -6.92 38.20
N GLN A 223 15.36 -5.91 37.49
CA GLN A 223 14.48 -5.02 36.72
C GLN A 223 13.98 -5.76 35.47
N ILE A 224 12.68 -5.73 35.26
CA ILE A 224 11.99 -6.46 34.20
C ILE A 224 10.97 -5.55 33.50
N ARG A 225 10.58 -5.89 32.29
CA ARG A 225 9.47 -5.23 31.61
C ARG A 225 8.14 -5.85 32.03
N LYS A 226 7.08 -5.06 31.88
CA LYS A 226 5.70 -5.51 32.07
C LYS A 226 4.82 -5.10 30.90
N VAL A 227 3.90 -5.96 30.53
CA VAL A 227 2.82 -5.65 29.59
C VAL A 227 1.49 -6.09 30.18
N THR A 228 0.49 -5.19 30.12
CA THR A 228 -0.90 -5.50 30.45
C THR A 228 -1.63 -5.84 29.16
N PHE A 229 -2.13 -7.05 29.08
CA PHE A 229 -2.84 -7.58 27.92
C PHE A 229 -4.30 -7.80 28.30
N ALA A 230 -5.18 -6.86 27.97
CA ALA A 230 -6.56 -6.81 28.48
C ALA A 230 -7.64 -6.99 27.41
N SER A 231 -7.34 -6.77 26.12
CA SER A 231 -8.30 -6.94 25.03
C SER A 231 -7.59 -6.96 23.67
N GLY A 232 -8.15 -7.66 22.70
CA GLY A 232 -7.72 -7.69 21.30
C GLY A 232 -6.26 -8.09 21.10
N THR A 233 -5.67 -7.72 19.98
CA THR A 233 -4.22 -7.85 19.75
C THR A 233 -3.49 -6.71 20.42
N ALA A 234 -2.52 -7.02 21.27
CA ALA A 234 -1.70 -6.02 21.94
C ALA A 234 -0.26 -6.03 21.41
N HIS A 235 0.36 -4.86 21.40
CA HIS A 235 1.75 -4.66 21.02
C HIS A 235 2.51 -4.03 22.18
N SER A 236 3.70 -4.56 22.53
CA SER A 236 4.59 -3.84 23.43
C SER A 236 5.17 -2.59 22.75
N THR A 237 5.46 -1.57 23.54
CA THR A 237 6.29 -0.45 23.04
C THR A 237 7.67 -0.98 22.67
N VAL A 238 8.17 -0.62 21.50
CA VAL A 238 9.49 -1.01 21.02
C VAL A 238 10.53 -0.10 21.66
N TYR A 239 11.33 -0.67 22.55
CA TYR A 239 12.47 0.01 23.17
C TYR A 239 13.79 -0.55 22.65
N CYS A 240 14.87 0.21 22.80
CA CYS A 240 16.21 -0.32 22.63
C CYS A 240 16.50 -1.39 23.67
N PHE A 241 17.26 -2.38 23.29
CA PHE A 241 17.81 -3.37 24.23
C PHE A 241 18.63 -2.67 25.34
N ASN A 242 18.43 -3.05 26.60
CA ASN A 242 19.02 -2.45 27.80
C ASN A 242 18.51 -1.04 28.18
N THR A 243 17.47 -0.49 27.52
CA THR A 243 17.01 0.86 27.86
C THR A 243 15.48 0.95 27.93
N CYS A 244 14.97 2.06 28.48
CA CYS A 244 13.57 2.45 28.39
C CYS A 244 13.34 3.56 27.37
N GLU A 245 14.29 3.80 26.50
CA GLU A 245 14.17 4.76 25.42
C GLU A 245 13.79 4.03 24.13
N THR A 246 12.99 4.66 23.30
CA THR A 246 12.70 4.14 21.96
C THR A 246 13.98 4.17 21.14
N CYS A 247 14.37 3.03 20.60
CA CYS A 247 15.47 2.99 19.65
C CYS A 247 15.13 3.74 18.39
N HIS A 248 16.08 4.44 17.89
CA HIS A 248 16.06 4.85 16.52
C HIS A 248 16.47 3.62 15.70
N PRO A 249 15.59 3.01 14.93
CA PRO A 249 15.95 1.85 14.13
C PRO A 249 17.18 2.22 13.28
N ALA A 250 18.17 1.35 13.26
CA ALA A 250 19.19 1.41 12.23
C ALA A 250 18.43 1.34 10.90
N VAL A 251 18.55 2.38 10.09
CA VAL A 251 17.83 2.43 8.84
C VAL A 251 18.47 1.43 7.89
N VAL A 252 17.89 0.25 7.81
CA VAL A 252 18.27 -0.72 6.80
C VAL A 252 17.52 -0.38 5.53
N TYR A 253 18.20 0.23 4.57
CA TYR A 253 17.65 0.64 3.26
C TYR A 253 17.44 -0.53 2.30
N ASN A 254 17.24 -1.74 2.78
CA ASN A 254 16.94 -2.89 1.93
C ASN A 254 15.45 -3.03 1.70
N PHE A 255 14.84 -1.96 1.15
CA PHE A 255 13.47 -2.05 0.70
C PHE A 255 13.46 -2.71 -0.68
N ASN A 256 12.85 -3.88 -0.78
CA ASN A 256 12.34 -4.37 -2.04
C ASN A 256 11.20 -3.42 -2.44
N THR A 257 11.55 -2.33 -3.12
CA THR A 257 10.55 -1.44 -3.70
C THR A 257 10.21 -1.99 -5.08
N GLU A 258 8.95 -2.23 -5.27
CA GLU A 258 8.40 -2.62 -6.55
C GLU A 258 8.32 -1.38 -7.47
N TRP A 259 8.20 -1.58 -8.78
CA TRP A 259 8.19 -0.49 -9.76
C TRP A 259 7.13 0.59 -9.47
N TRP A 260 5.99 0.20 -8.89
CA TRP A 260 4.90 1.14 -8.56
C TRP A 260 5.24 2.08 -7.41
N ASN A 261 6.19 1.75 -6.55
CA ASN A 261 6.66 2.66 -5.50
C ASN A 261 7.44 3.85 -6.08
N ASP A 262 8.06 3.68 -7.25
CA ASP A 262 8.73 4.75 -7.99
C ASP A 262 7.75 5.57 -8.85
N ALA A 263 6.52 5.08 -9.06
CA ALA A 263 5.59 5.67 -10.00
C ALA A 263 4.89 6.94 -9.48
N VAL A 264 4.53 7.81 -10.41
CA VAL A 264 3.54 8.87 -10.25
C VAL A 264 2.40 8.56 -11.21
N PHE A 265 1.22 8.27 -10.65
CA PHE A 265 0.05 7.90 -11.43
C PHE A 265 -0.80 9.11 -11.80
N TYR A 266 -1.43 9.04 -12.97
CA TYR A 266 -2.36 10.02 -13.48
C TYR A 266 -3.69 9.33 -13.83
N GLU A 267 -4.76 9.68 -13.13
CA GLU A 267 -6.10 9.17 -13.37
C GLU A 267 -6.72 9.87 -14.56
N VAL A 268 -7.10 9.13 -15.59
CA VAL A 268 -7.65 9.63 -16.84
C VAL A 268 -9.08 9.15 -17.06
N PHE A 269 -9.99 10.08 -17.27
CA PHE A 269 -11.28 9.81 -17.87
C PHE A 269 -11.19 10.01 -19.38
N VAL A 270 -11.09 8.92 -20.15
CA VAL A 270 -10.88 8.95 -21.61
C VAL A 270 -11.88 9.86 -22.30
N ARG A 271 -13.17 9.75 -21.96
CA ARG A 271 -14.29 10.55 -22.48
C ARG A 271 -14.05 12.07 -22.38
N SER A 272 -13.26 12.52 -21.44
CA SER A 272 -13.02 13.94 -21.13
C SER A 272 -11.60 14.41 -21.39
N PHE A 273 -10.69 13.56 -21.90
CA PHE A 273 -9.29 13.95 -22.02
C PHE A 273 -8.97 14.67 -23.33
N TYR A 274 -9.17 14.03 -24.46
CA TYR A 274 -9.01 14.64 -25.79
C TYR A 274 -9.77 13.87 -26.87
N ASP A 275 -10.50 14.56 -27.71
CA ASP A 275 -11.30 14.03 -28.83
C ASP A 275 -10.53 14.19 -30.13
N GLU A 276 -10.04 13.08 -30.70
CA GLU A 276 -9.39 13.06 -32.04
C GLU A 276 -10.40 12.81 -33.13
N SER A 277 -11.43 12.03 -32.86
CA SER A 277 -12.46 11.66 -33.84
C SER A 277 -13.33 12.86 -34.29
N GLY A 278 -13.45 13.87 -33.44
CA GLY A 278 -14.24 15.07 -33.68
C GLY A 278 -15.75 14.88 -33.50
N ASP A 279 -16.14 13.93 -32.63
CA ASP A 279 -17.56 13.68 -32.32
C ASP A 279 -18.02 14.32 -31.00
N GLY A 280 -17.10 14.89 -30.24
CA GLY A 280 -17.34 15.56 -28.95
C GLY A 280 -17.03 14.68 -27.75
N ILE A 281 -16.54 13.46 -27.95
CA ILE A 281 -16.19 12.49 -26.93
C ILE A 281 -14.70 12.17 -27.03
N GLY A 282 -13.98 12.17 -25.90
CA GLY A 282 -12.58 11.79 -25.89
C GLY A 282 -12.38 10.30 -26.18
N ASP A 283 -11.27 9.98 -26.85
CA ASP A 283 -11.00 8.65 -27.38
C ASP A 283 -9.53 8.21 -27.17
N PHE A 284 -9.22 6.92 -27.41
CA PHE A 284 -7.88 6.36 -27.26
C PHE A 284 -6.85 7.00 -28.19
N LYS A 285 -7.23 7.41 -29.39
CA LYS A 285 -6.34 8.09 -30.32
C LYS A 285 -6.00 9.47 -29.80
N GLY A 286 -6.99 10.18 -29.27
CA GLY A 286 -6.81 11.47 -28.62
C GLY A 286 -5.91 11.37 -27.40
N LEU A 287 -6.12 10.37 -26.55
CA LEU A 287 -5.24 10.11 -25.42
C LEU A 287 -3.81 9.80 -25.89
N THR A 288 -3.65 9.01 -26.96
CA THR A 288 -2.33 8.70 -27.53
C THR A 288 -1.61 9.96 -28.03
N GLN A 289 -2.32 10.89 -28.67
CA GLN A 289 -1.75 12.17 -29.09
C GLN A 289 -1.29 13.07 -27.94
N LYS A 290 -1.80 12.85 -26.73
CA LYS A 290 -1.46 13.64 -25.55
C LYS A 290 -0.44 12.96 -24.63
N LEU A 291 0.09 11.80 -25.00
CA LEU A 291 1.09 11.10 -24.16
C LEU A 291 2.35 11.94 -23.94
N ASP A 292 2.82 12.71 -24.93
CA ASP A 292 4.01 13.56 -24.77
C ASP A 292 3.81 14.69 -23.73
N TYR A 293 2.57 15.09 -23.47
CA TYR A 293 2.26 16.00 -22.35
C TYR A 293 2.41 15.31 -21.00
N LEU A 294 2.09 14.02 -20.91
CA LEU A 294 2.20 13.24 -19.69
C LEU A 294 3.65 12.79 -19.44
N ASN A 295 4.30 12.26 -20.49
CA ASN A 295 5.70 11.86 -20.48
C ASN A 295 6.16 11.67 -21.94
N ASP A 296 7.22 12.35 -22.35
CA ASP A 296 7.79 12.25 -23.70
C ASP A 296 8.80 11.09 -23.86
N GLY A 297 9.07 10.37 -22.78
CA GLY A 297 10.03 9.27 -22.73
C GLY A 297 11.49 9.71 -22.60
N ASN A 298 11.74 11.00 -22.41
CA ASN A 298 13.08 11.54 -22.24
C ASN A 298 13.24 12.20 -20.86
N PRO A 299 13.94 11.57 -19.92
CA PRO A 299 14.09 12.08 -18.54
C PRO A 299 14.91 13.37 -18.43
N ASP A 300 15.59 13.79 -19.52
CA ASP A 300 16.39 15.02 -19.56
C ASP A 300 15.59 16.24 -19.97
N THR A 301 14.41 16.07 -20.56
CA THR A 301 13.46 17.15 -20.82
C THR A 301 12.64 17.42 -19.55
N HIS A 302 12.11 18.61 -19.39
CA HIS A 302 11.21 18.97 -18.30
C HIS A 302 9.98 19.68 -18.85
N ASP A 303 9.63 19.32 -20.10
CA ASP A 303 8.53 19.92 -20.83
C ASP A 303 7.21 19.15 -20.65
N ASP A 304 7.29 17.89 -20.20
CA ASP A 304 6.17 17.04 -19.83
C ASP A 304 5.84 17.10 -18.32
N LEU A 305 4.86 16.32 -17.87
CA LEU A 305 4.50 16.17 -16.45
C LEU A 305 5.42 15.21 -15.72
N GLY A 306 6.12 14.30 -16.40
CA GLY A 306 6.93 13.23 -15.79
C GLY A 306 6.10 12.09 -15.20
N ILE A 307 4.90 11.83 -15.71
CA ILE A 307 4.01 10.75 -15.28
C ILE A 307 4.57 9.39 -15.71
N THR A 308 4.58 8.43 -14.81
CA THR A 308 5.10 7.08 -15.07
C THR A 308 4.05 5.98 -14.93
N GLY A 309 2.84 6.33 -14.49
CA GLY A 309 1.69 5.43 -14.43
C GLY A 309 0.41 6.13 -14.88
N ILE A 310 -0.45 5.46 -15.63
CA ILE A 310 -1.79 5.91 -15.97
C ILE A 310 -2.80 4.96 -15.35
N TRP A 311 -3.82 5.50 -14.68
CA TRP A 311 -5.03 4.81 -14.35
C TRP A 311 -6.15 5.28 -15.28
N LEU A 312 -6.64 4.37 -16.13
CA LEU A 312 -7.84 4.60 -16.94
C LEU A 312 -9.09 4.31 -16.11
N MET A 313 -9.95 5.31 -15.93
CA MET A 313 -11.32 5.09 -15.43
C MET A 313 -12.03 4.06 -16.33
N PRO A 314 -13.20 3.50 -15.93
CA PRO A 314 -13.80 2.39 -16.66
C PRO A 314 -13.87 2.61 -18.16
N MET A 315 -13.24 1.72 -18.90
CA MET A 315 -13.11 1.82 -20.35
C MET A 315 -13.74 0.62 -21.08
N MET A 316 -14.35 -0.30 -20.33
CA MET A 316 -15.09 -1.43 -20.85
C MET A 316 -16.46 -0.96 -21.33
N LYS A 317 -17.06 -1.73 -22.26
CA LYS A 317 -18.36 -1.39 -22.83
C LYS A 317 -19.44 -1.23 -21.77
N SER A 318 -20.09 -0.07 -21.76
CA SER A 318 -21.11 0.31 -20.78
C SER A 318 -22.23 1.14 -21.41
N PRO A 319 -23.48 1.04 -20.94
CA PRO A 319 -24.55 1.90 -21.43
C PRO A 319 -24.53 3.32 -20.83
N SER A 320 -23.71 3.56 -19.79
CA SER A 320 -23.61 4.89 -19.15
C SER A 320 -22.34 5.61 -19.50
N TYR A 321 -22.37 6.95 -19.38
CA TYR A 321 -21.18 7.79 -19.61
C TYR A 321 -20.04 7.51 -18.63
N HIS A 322 -20.35 7.00 -17.43
CA HIS A 322 -19.35 6.79 -16.36
C HIS A 322 -18.64 5.43 -16.47
N GLY A 323 -19.23 4.44 -17.14
CA GLY A 323 -18.59 3.16 -17.40
C GLY A 323 -18.67 2.12 -16.28
N TYR A 324 -19.17 2.48 -15.08
CA TYR A 324 -19.22 1.56 -13.94
C TYR A 324 -20.28 0.48 -14.06
N ASP A 325 -21.30 0.61 -14.90
CA ASP A 325 -22.29 -0.44 -15.22
C ASP A 325 -21.84 -1.22 -16.47
N VAL A 326 -20.88 -2.11 -16.32
CA VAL A 326 -20.24 -2.86 -17.41
C VAL A 326 -21.25 -3.82 -18.07
N ALA A 327 -21.40 -3.70 -19.39
CA ALA A 327 -22.25 -4.56 -20.23
C ALA A 327 -21.47 -5.63 -20.99
N ASP A 328 -20.15 -5.49 -21.14
CA ASP A 328 -19.25 -6.49 -21.71
C ASP A 328 -17.83 -6.27 -21.16
N TYR A 329 -17.35 -7.20 -20.35
CA TYR A 329 -16.03 -7.16 -19.73
C TYR A 329 -14.86 -7.42 -20.69
N TYR A 330 -15.12 -7.90 -21.92
CA TYR A 330 -14.12 -8.28 -22.89
C TYR A 330 -13.98 -7.30 -24.06
N ALA A 331 -14.76 -6.22 -24.06
CA ALA A 331 -14.77 -5.22 -25.09
C ALA A 331 -14.51 -3.82 -24.53
N THR A 332 -13.84 -2.98 -25.33
CA THR A 332 -13.72 -1.55 -25.06
C THR A 332 -15.05 -0.83 -25.29
N GLU A 333 -15.25 0.33 -24.62
CA GLU A 333 -16.36 1.23 -24.90
C GLU A 333 -16.25 1.75 -26.35
N PRO A 334 -17.27 1.55 -27.19
CA PRO A 334 -17.21 1.96 -28.59
C PRO A 334 -16.95 3.47 -28.81
N ASP A 335 -17.44 4.31 -27.89
CA ASP A 335 -17.18 5.75 -27.93
C ASP A 335 -15.69 6.09 -27.78
N PHE A 336 -14.88 5.21 -27.17
CA PHE A 336 -13.44 5.42 -26.96
C PHE A 336 -12.59 4.82 -28.08
N GLY A 337 -13.16 3.98 -28.92
CA GLY A 337 -12.47 3.31 -30.01
C GLY A 337 -12.46 1.78 -29.89
N SER A 338 -11.84 1.16 -30.87
CA SER A 338 -11.72 -0.31 -30.94
C SER A 338 -10.68 -0.86 -29.97
N MET A 339 -10.70 -2.18 -29.76
CA MET A 339 -9.64 -2.91 -29.05
C MET A 339 -8.25 -2.64 -29.64
N GLN A 340 -8.14 -2.49 -30.99
CA GLN A 340 -6.89 -2.16 -31.64
C GLN A 340 -6.41 -0.75 -31.26
N ASP A 341 -7.29 0.25 -31.21
CA ASP A 341 -6.93 1.62 -30.77
C ASP A 341 -6.43 1.63 -29.33
N PHE A 342 -7.03 0.80 -28.46
CA PHE A 342 -6.53 0.60 -27.09
C PHE A 342 -5.15 -0.07 -27.05
N GLU A 343 -4.93 -1.14 -27.82
CA GLU A 343 -3.63 -1.82 -27.88
C GLU A 343 -2.52 -0.90 -28.44
N GLU A 344 -2.85 -0.05 -29.43
CA GLU A 344 -1.94 0.98 -29.96
C GLU A 344 -1.61 2.05 -28.90
N PHE A 345 -2.61 2.52 -28.15
CA PHE A 345 -2.39 3.41 -27.01
C PHE A 345 -1.46 2.76 -25.97
N LEU A 346 -1.74 1.52 -25.57
CA LEU A 346 -0.95 0.79 -24.56
C LEU A 346 0.52 0.66 -25.01
N ALA A 347 0.75 0.28 -26.26
CA ALA A 347 2.10 0.19 -26.82
C ALA A 347 2.81 1.55 -26.85
N ALA A 348 2.10 2.63 -27.18
CA ALA A 348 2.66 3.99 -27.19
C ALA A 348 2.99 4.50 -25.79
N ALA A 349 2.18 4.17 -24.77
CA ALA A 349 2.45 4.46 -23.37
C ALA A 349 3.69 3.71 -22.88
N HIS A 350 3.76 2.40 -23.11
CA HIS A 350 4.91 1.58 -22.74
C HIS A 350 6.22 2.03 -23.39
N ALA A 351 6.16 2.48 -24.66
CA ALA A 351 7.34 3.01 -25.35
C ALA A 351 7.92 4.28 -24.68
N ARG A 352 7.12 4.98 -23.87
CA ARG A 352 7.52 6.15 -23.07
C ARG A 352 7.84 5.82 -21.61
N GLY A 353 7.84 4.53 -21.24
CA GLY A 353 8.04 4.10 -19.86
C GLY A 353 6.82 4.31 -18.95
N ILE A 354 5.65 4.58 -19.52
CA ILE A 354 4.41 4.75 -18.77
C ILE A 354 3.72 3.38 -18.59
N LYS A 355 3.46 2.99 -17.36
CA LYS A 355 2.66 1.83 -17.00
C LYS A 355 1.17 2.16 -17.05
N VAL A 356 0.32 1.20 -17.45
CA VAL A 356 -1.13 1.44 -17.57
C VAL A 356 -1.92 0.43 -16.75
N ILE A 357 -2.68 0.92 -15.78
CA ILE A 357 -3.68 0.14 -15.06
C ILE A 357 -5.09 0.58 -15.49
N ILE A 358 -6.02 -0.36 -15.46
CA ILE A 358 -7.41 -0.12 -15.82
C ILE A 358 -8.32 -0.28 -14.61
N ASP A 359 -9.44 0.42 -14.62
CA ASP A 359 -10.49 0.25 -13.61
C ASP A 359 -11.20 -1.08 -13.84
N LEU A 360 -11.24 -1.93 -12.82
CA LEU A 360 -11.91 -3.23 -12.86
C LEU A 360 -13.10 -3.23 -11.89
N VAL A 361 -14.29 -3.16 -12.47
CA VAL A 361 -15.55 -3.18 -11.73
C VAL A 361 -15.95 -4.63 -11.47
N MET A 362 -15.56 -5.14 -10.30
CA MET A 362 -15.85 -6.54 -9.94
C MET A 362 -17.12 -6.73 -9.13
N ASN A 363 -17.57 -5.72 -8.38
CA ASN A 363 -18.71 -5.87 -7.48
C ASN A 363 -20.03 -6.17 -8.20
N HIS A 364 -20.27 -5.54 -9.33
CA HIS A 364 -21.53 -5.58 -10.06
C HIS A 364 -21.33 -5.49 -11.56
N SER A 365 -22.36 -5.75 -12.32
CA SER A 365 -22.40 -5.50 -13.77
C SER A 365 -23.57 -4.58 -14.13
N SER A 366 -23.72 -4.21 -15.40
CA SER A 366 -24.94 -3.59 -15.90
C SER A 366 -26.12 -4.56 -15.84
N ASN A 367 -27.33 -4.05 -15.56
CA ASN A 367 -28.55 -4.80 -15.75
C ASN A 367 -28.84 -5.11 -17.25
N GLN A 368 -28.06 -4.57 -18.16
CA GLN A 368 -28.05 -4.89 -19.60
C GLN A 368 -27.01 -5.94 -19.99
N HIS A 369 -26.14 -6.36 -19.05
CA HIS A 369 -25.15 -7.41 -19.30
C HIS A 369 -25.84 -8.73 -19.72
N PRO A 370 -25.33 -9.47 -20.70
CA PRO A 370 -25.88 -10.77 -21.10
C PRO A 370 -25.98 -11.77 -19.94
N TRP A 371 -25.06 -11.75 -18.99
CA TRP A 371 -25.13 -12.59 -17.79
C TRP A 371 -26.38 -12.27 -16.96
N PHE A 372 -26.65 -10.97 -16.69
CA PHE A 372 -27.81 -10.58 -15.91
C PHE A 372 -29.12 -10.86 -16.64
N THR A 373 -29.21 -10.59 -17.96
CA THR A 373 -30.41 -10.83 -18.72
C THR A 373 -30.77 -12.32 -18.77
N GLN A 374 -29.76 -13.20 -18.87
CA GLN A 374 -29.98 -14.67 -18.80
C GLN A 374 -30.30 -15.11 -17.37
N SER A 375 -29.65 -14.55 -16.35
CA SER A 375 -29.97 -14.81 -14.94
C SER A 375 -31.42 -14.46 -14.59
N ALA A 376 -31.87 -13.25 -14.98
CA ALA A 376 -33.22 -12.78 -14.75
C ALA A 376 -34.28 -13.63 -15.43
N ASN A 377 -33.96 -14.29 -16.54
CA ASN A 377 -34.84 -15.20 -17.29
C ASN A 377 -34.63 -16.69 -16.90
N ASN A 378 -33.77 -16.97 -15.91
CA ASN A 378 -33.39 -18.31 -15.48
C ASN A 378 -32.94 -19.21 -16.67
N GLN A 379 -32.05 -18.70 -17.52
CA GLN A 379 -31.56 -19.34 -18.72
C GLN A 379 -30.08 -19.74 -18.60
N ASN A 380 -29.72 -20.84 -19.25
CA ASN A 380 -28.35 -21.29 -19.46
C ASN A 380 -27.48 -21.43 -18.20
N GLY A 381 -28.10 -21.61 -17.01
CA GLY A 381 -27.38 -21.76 -15.75
C GLY A 381 -26.86 -20.44 -15.14
N TYR A 382 -27.32 -19.30 -15.65
CA TYR A 382 -26.86 -17.98 -15.13
C TYR A 382 -27.62 -17.51 -13.88
N ARG A 383 -28.69 -18.24 -13.43
CA ARG A 383 -29.52 -17.75 -12.30
C ARG A 383 -28.68 -17.33 -11.10
N ASP A 384 -27.78 -18.18 -10.66
CA ASP A 384 -26.98 -18.00 -9.45
C ASP A 384 -25.74 -17.14 -9.66
N TRP A 385 -25.56 -16.54 -10.86
CA TRP A 385 -24.48 -15.54 -11.09
C TRP A 385 -24.75 -14.21 -10.40
N TYR A 386 -26.00 -14.00 -9.99
CA TYR A 386 -26.47 -12.84 -9.23
C TYR A 386 -27.24 -13.30 -8.01
N ILE A 387 -27.45 -12.40 -7.06
CA ILE A 387 -28.12 -12.72 -5.79
C ILE A 387 -29.63 -12.45 -5.93
N TRP A 388 -30.43 -13.47 -5.73
CA TRP A 388 -31.92 -13.42 -5.92
C TRP A 388 -32.68 -13.81 -4.67
N SER A 389 -33.90 -13.26 -4.53
CA SER A 389 -34.87 -13.64 -3.51
C SER A 389 -36.27 -13.68 -4.11
N ASP A 390 -37.08 -14.71 -3.75
CA ASP A 390 -38.45 -14.85 -4.18
C ASP A 390 -39.40 -13.77 -3.59
N ASN A 391 -38.96 -13.13 -2.50
CA ASN A 391 -39.69 -12.07 -1.81
C ASN A 391 -38.74 -10.91 -1.52
N ASN A 392 -39.28 -9.67 -1.42
CA ASN A 392 -38.49 -8.55 -1.00
C ASN A 392 -38.03 -8.72 0.46
N PRO A 393 -36.72 -8.89 0.73
CA PRO A 393 -36.21 -9.03 2.10
C PRO A 393 -36.39 -7.77 2.95
N GLY A 394 -36.54 -6.59 2.31
CA GLY A 394 -36.87 -5.32 2.97
C GLY A 394 -35.71 -4.64 3.71
N ASN A 395 -34.53 -5.23 3.75
CA ASN A 395 -33.33 -4.58 4.28
C ASN A 395 -32.83 -3.49 3.32
N THR A 396 -32.11 -2.52 3.90
CA THR A 396 -31.51 -1.39 3.16
C THR A 396 -29.99 -1.51 3.15
N GLY A 397 -29.37 -0.83 2.21
CA GLY A 397 -27.91 -0.75 2.13
C GLY A 397 -27.28 0.20 3.17
N PRO A 398 -25.96 0.37 3.15
CA PRO A 398 -25.19 1.14 4.15
C PRO A 398 -25.61 2.60 4.26
N TRP A 399 -26.20 3.16 3.20
CA TRP A 399 -26.67 4.57 3.17
C TRP A 399 -28.20 4.69 3.33
N GLY A 400 -28.88 3.59 3.69
CA GLY A 400 -30.35 3.55 3.81
C GLY A 400 -31.08 3.42 2.47
N GLN A 401 -30.35 3.17 1.38
CA GLN A 401 -30.91 2.97 0.04
C GLN A 401 -31.53 1.60 -0.13
N THR A 402 -32.47 1.50 -1.11
CA THR A 402 -33.03 0.22 -1.56
C THR A 402 -31.94 -0.60 -2.25
N VAL A 403 -31.80 -1.88 -1.85
CA VAL A 403 -30.83 -2.82 -2.43
C VAL A 403 -31.50 -4.05 -3.06
N TRP A 404 -32.81 -4.23 -2.90
CA TRP A 404 -33.57 -5.31 -3.50
C TRP A 404 -34.52 -4.75 -4.55
N HIS A 405 -34.31 -5.11 -5.81
CA HIS A 405 -34.98 -4.53 -6.97
C HIS A 405 -35.83 -5.57 -7.67
N PRO A 406 -37.12 -5.28 -7.99
CA PRO A 406 -38.00 -6.24 -8.59
C PRO A 406 -37.66 -6.54 -10.05
N ARG A 407 -37.66 -7.82 -10.44
CA ARG A 407 -37.47 -8.27 -11.82
C ARG A 407 -38.14 -9.62 -12.05
N ASN A 408 -39.03 -9.73 -13.06
CA ASN A 408 -39.70 -10.97 -13.49
C ASN A 408 -40.46 -11.74 -12.39
N GLY A 409 -40.90 -11.05 -11.33
CA GLY A 409 -41.63 -11.63 -10.19
C GLY A 409 -40.79 -11.91 -8.96
N ASP A 410 -39.44 -11.87 -9.07
CA ASP A 410 -38.47 -12.03 -8.01
C ASP A 410 -37.80 -10.69 -7.70
N TYR A 411 -36.86 -10.69 -6.74
CA TYR A 411 -36.03 -9.56 -6.39
C TYR A 411 -34.55 -9.93 -6.53
N TYR A 412 -33.76 -9.07 -7.18
CA TYR A 412 -32.30 -9.19 -7.21
C TYR A 412 -31.64 -8.17 -6.31
N TYR A 413 -30.45 -8.50 -5.82
CA TYR A 413 -29.63 -7.60 -5.03
C TYR A 413 -28.81 -6.68 -5.95
N GLY A 414 -28.75 -5.41 -5.64
CA GLY A 414 -27.96 -4.37 -6.31
C GLY A 414 -27.67 -3.28 -5.29
N LEU A 415 -26.46 -3.30 -4.72
CA LEU A 415 -26.08 -2.41 -3.62
C LEU A 415 -26.24 -0.94 -3.98
N PHE A 416 -25.75 -0.54 -5.16
CA PHE A 416 -25.71 0.86 -5.56
C PHE A 416 -27.05 1.36 -6.09
N TRP A 417 -27.64 0.65 -7.06
CA TRP A 417 -28.94 0.98 -7.63
C TRP A 417 -29.40 -0.14 -8.57
N ASP A 418 -30.65 -0.04 -9.09
CA ASP A 418 -31.27 -1.05 -9.94
C ASP A 418 -30.58 -1.29 -11.30
N GLY A 419 -29.73 -0.38 -11.74
CA GLY A 419 -28.90 -0.54 -12.95
C GLY A 419 -27.65 -1.39 -12.77
N MET A 420 -27.25 -1.64 -11.51
CA MET A 420 -25.99 -2.33 -11.14
C MET A 420 -26.27 -3.54 -10.24
N PRO A 421 -26.74 -4.67 -10.80
CA PRO A 421 -26.92 -5.92 -10.04
C PRO A 421 -25.56 -6.48 -9.58
N ASP A 422 -25.48 -6.86 -8.31
CA ASP A 422 -24.28 -7.41 -7.70
C ASP A 422 -24.01 -8.85 -8.15
N LEU A 423 -22.74 -9.14 -8.42
CA LEU A 423 -22.26 -10.46 -8.84
C LEU A 423 -22.12 -11.40 -7.64
N ASN A 424 -22.53 -12.65 -7.81
CA ASN A 424 -22.53 -13.64 -6.73
C ASN A 424 -21.20 -14.40 -6.66
N TYR A 425 -20.24 -13.91 -5.87
CA TYR A 425 -18.95 -14.56 -5.66
C TYR A 425 -19.00 -15.88 -4.88
N THR A 426 -20.14 -16.22 -4.27
CA THR A 426 -20.34 -17.55 -3.68
C THR A 426 -20.65 -18.60 -4.73
N HIS A 427 -20.93 -18.21 -5.99
CA HIS A 427 -21.15 -19.10 -7.12
C HIS A 427 -19.85 -19.34 -7.91
N PRO A 428 -19.26 -20.56 -7.86
CA PRO A 428 -17.94 -20.81 -8.43
C PRO A 428 -17.79 -20.50 -9.93
N PRO A 429 -18.79 -20.78 -10.82
CA PRO A 429 -18.69 -20.42 -12.23
C PRO A 429 -18.59 -18.93 -12.48
N MET A 430 -19.35 -18.09 -11.75
CA MET A 430 -19.28 -16.63 -11.87
C MET A 430 -17.90 -16.12 -11.42
N LYS A 431 -17.46 -16.59 -10.25
CA LYS A 431 -16.13 -16.24 -9.72
C LYS A 431 -15.00 -16.61 -10.70
N ALA A 432 -15.05 -17.83 -11.28
CA ALA A 432 -14.06 -18.28 -12.25
C ALA A 432 -14.06 -17.40 -13.51
N GLU A 433 -15.22 -16.94 -13.96
CA GLU A 433 -15.33 -16.08 -15.14
C GLU A 433 -14.78 -14.68 -14.87
N MET A 434 -15.00 -14.10 -13.70
CA MET A 434 -14.36 -12.83 -13.35
C MET A 434 -12.82 -12.96 -13.30
N LEU A 435 -12.30 -14.07 -12.79
CA LEU A 435 -10.87 -14.35 -12.84
C LEU A 435 -10.34 -14.56 -14.28
N ASN A 436 -11.19 -15.01 -15.22
CA ASN A 436 -10.84 -15.05 -16.65
C ASN A 436 -10.79 -13.64 -17.25
N VAL A 437 -11.66 -12.72 -16.86
CA VAL A 437 -11.60 -11.31 -17.24
C VAL A 437 -10.25 -10.70 -16.80
N VAL A 438 -9.82 -10.97 -15.57
CA VAL A 438 -8.52 -10.53 -15.05
C VAL A 438 -7.38 -11.04 -15.93
N LYS A 439 -7.37 -12.33 -16.24
CA LYS A 439 -6.33 -12.94 -17.12
C LYS A 439 -6.36 -12.34 -18.53
N PHE A 440 -7.55 -12.06 -19.06
CA PHE A 440 -7.72 -11.52 -20.40
C PHE A 440 -7.03 -10.16 -20.54
N TRP A 441 -7.27 -9.21 -19.65
CA TRP A 441 -6.68 -7.88 -19.74
C TRP A 441 -5.18 -7.86 -19.43
N LEU A 442 -4.70 -8.69 -18.51
CA LEU A 442 -3.25 -8.86 -18.30
C LEU A 442 -2.56 -9.43 -19.55
N ASN A 443 -3.20 -10.39 -20.25
CA ASN A 443 -2.68 -10.92 -21.50
C ASN A 443 -2.75 -9.92 -22.67
N LYS A 444 -3.59 -8.88 -22.58
CA LYS A 444 -3.59 -7.73 -23.47
C LYS A 444 -2.45 -6.75 -23.18
N GLY A 445 -1.78 -6.90 -22.06
CA GLY A 445 -0.59 -6.14 -21.69
C GLY A 445 -0.84 -4.99 -20.70
N VAL A 446 -2.02 -4.91 -20.06
CA VAL A 446 -2.20 -3.94 -18.96
C VAL A 446 -1.28 -4.30 -17.79
N ASP A 447 -0.80 -3.30 -17.06
CA ASP A 447 0.16 -3.49 -15.97
C ASP A 447 -0.53 -3.72 -14.61
N GLY A 448 -1.86 -3.75 -14.59
CA GLY A 448 -2.61 -4.00 -13.36
C GLY A 448 -3.99 -3.36 -13.31
N TYR A 449 -4.51 -3.19 -12.10
CA TYR A 449 -5.90 -2.79 -11.88
C TYR A 449 -6.06 -1.78 -10.75
N ARG A 450 -6.98 -0.82 -10.95
CA ARG A 450 -7.70 -0.20 -9.84
C ARG A 450 -8.98 -0.99 -9.62
N LEU A 451 -9.24 -1.36 -8.39
CA LEU A 451 -10.40 -2.18 -8.03
C LEU A 451 -11.49 -1.33 -7.41
N ASP A 452 -12.64 -1.30 -8.07
CA ASP A 452 -13.81 -0.54 -7.68
C ASP A 452 -14.56 -1.20 -6.51
N ALA A 453 -14.93 -0.41 -5.50
CA ALA A 453 -15.89 -0.76 -4.44
C ALA A 453 -15.65 -2.12 -3.75
N ILE A 454 -14.41 -2.55 -3.62
CA ILE A 454 -14.03 -3.92 -3.23
C ILE A 454 -14.47 -4.35 -1.83
N LYS A 455 -14.81 -3.42 -0.96
CA LYS A 455 -15.29 -3.77 0.39
C LYS A 455 -16.67 -4.42 0.40
N TYR A 456 -17.41 -4.35 -0.72
CA TYR A 456 -18.77 -4.83 -0.86
C TYR A 456 -18.90 -6.12 -1.69
N LEU A 457 -17.80 -6.78 -2.06
CA LEU A 457 -17.80 -7.92 -2.98
C LEU A 457 -18.64 -9.13 -2.50
N ILE A 458 -18.66 -9.39 -1.20
CA ILE A 458 -19.39 -10.53 -0.62
C ILE A 458 -19.99 -10.10 0.70
N GLU A 459 -21.31 -10.08 0.78
CA GLU A 459 -22.05 -9.86 2.02
C GLU A 459 -22.15 -11.15 2.83
N ASP A 460 -22.24 -11.02 4.17
CA ASP A 460 -22.50 -12.14 5.09
C ASP A 460 -23.66 -11.78 6.04
N GLY A 461 -24.85 -12.13 5.64
CA GLY A 461 -26.07 -11.83 6.38
C GLY A 461 -26.27 -10.32 6.58
N PRO A 462 -26.20 -9.79 7.81
CA PRO A 462 -26.34 -8.36 8.06
C PRO A 462 -25.06 -7.56 7.79
N LEU A 463 -23.92 -8.24 7.58
CA LEU A 463 -22.62 -7.60 7.33
C LEU A 463 -22.48 -7.35 5.83
N LEU A 464 -22.56 -6.09 5.43
CA LEU A 464 -22.61 -5.69 4.02
C LEU A 464 -21.24 -5.33 3.44
N GLU A 465 -20.20 -5.23 4.26
CA GLU A 465 -18.86 -4.85 3.84
C GLU A 465 -17.79 -5.49 4.73
N ASN A 466 -16.54 -5.55 4.24
CA ASN A 466 -15.36 -6.02 4.99
C ASN A 466 -15.48 -7.45 5.53
N THR A 467 -16.15 -8.35 4.80
CA THR A 467 -16.37 -9.73 5.23
C THR A 467 -15.12 -10.60 5.07
N SER A 468 -15.04 -11.68 5.83
CA SER A 468 -13.95 -12.65 5.70
C SER A 468 -13.93 -13.33 4.33
N GLN A 469 -15.10 -13.52 3.71
CA GLN A 469 -15.23 -14.08 2.36
C GLN A 469 -14.65 -13.12 1.31
N THR A 470 -14.87 -11.82 1.44
CA THR A 470 -14.23 -10.80 0.60
C THR A 470 -12.71 -10.89 0.69
N TYR A 471 -12.17 -11.00 1.91
CA TYR A 471 -10.71 -11.13 2.10
C TYR A 471 -10.15 -12.41 1.49
N SER A 472 -10.82 -13.54 1.68
CA SER A 472 -10.39 -14.82 1.08
C SER A 472 -10.45 -14.81 -0.45
N PHE A 473 -11.45 -14.13 -1.02
CA PHE A 473 -11.50 -13.95 -2.47
C PHE A 473 -10.36 -13.07 -2.98
N LEU A 474 -9.99 -12.01 -2.27
CA LEU A 474 -8.87 -11.14 -2.65
C LEU A 474 -7.51 -11.87 -2.59
N GLU A 475 -7.33 -12.82 -1.67
CA GLU A 475 -6.15 -13.72 -1.66
C GLU A 475 -6.11 -14.63 -2.90
N GLU A 476 -7.25 -15.21 -3.29
CA GLU A 476 -7.37 -16.00 -4.52
C GLU A 476 -7.14 -15.13 -5.77
N PHE A 477 -7.69 -13.93 -5.80
CA PHE A 477 -7.50 -12.96 -6.87
C PHE A 477 -6.01 -12.57 -7.01
N ASN A 478 -5.33 -12.29 -5.90
CA ASN A 478 -3.90 -11.98 -5.88
C ASN A 478 -3.08 -13.13 -6.48
N TYR A 479 -3.30 -14.35 -6.00
CA TYR A 479 -2.64 -15.53 -6.53
C TYR A 479 -2.82 -15.66 -8.05
N VAL A 480 -4.03 -15.39 -8.55
CA VAL A 480 -4.33 -15.51 -9.99
C VAL A 480 -3.60 -14.44 -10.81
N TYR A 481 -3.72 -13.15 -10.44
CA TYR A 481 -3.10 -12.11 -11.26
C TYR A 481 -1.57 -12.12 -11.17
N LYS A 482 -0.99 -12.40 -10.01
CA LYS A 482 0.46 -12.55 -9.84
C LYS A 482 1.02 -13.80 -10.56
N THR A 483 0.22 -14.85 -10.73
CA THR A 483 0.62 -16.01 -11.54
C THR A 483 0.69 -15.66 -13.03
N VAL A 484 -0.21 -14.81 -13.53
CA VAL A 484 -0.17 -14.34 -14.93
C VAL A 484 0.97 -13.34 -15.15
N ASN A 485 1.08 -12.36 -14.27
CA ASN A 485 2.13 -11.35 -14.31
C ASN A 485 2.57 -11.00 -12.88
N PRO A 486 3.74 -11.49 -12.42
CA PRO A 486 4.25 -11.16 -11.07
C PRO A 486 4.47 -9.66 -10.84
N GLN A 487 4.64 -8.88 -11.90
CA GLN A 487 4.80 -7.43 -11.85
C GLN A 487 3.49 -6.66 -12.01
N ALA A 488 2.34 -7.34 -12.11
CA ALA A 488 1.06 -6.66 -12.15
C ALA A 488 0.77 -5.95 -10.81
N PHE A 489 0.22 -4.75 -10.89
CA PHE A 489 -0.05 -3.87 -9.76
C PHE A 489 -1.55 -3.75 -9.47
N THR A 490 -1.92 -3.69 -8.19
CA THR A 490 -3.30 -3.47 -7.78
C THR A 490 -3.41 -2.34 -6.76
N VAL A 491 -4.37 -1.45 -7.00
CA VAL A 491 -4.78 -0.42 -6.03
C VAL A 491 -6.27 -0.54 -5.74
N GLY A 492 -6.62 -0.71 -4.46
CA GLY A 492 -8.00 -0.92 -4.02
C GLY A 492 -8.70 0.37 -3.59
N GLU A 493 -9.96 0.53 -4.00
CA GLU A 493 -10.84 1.52 -3.41
C GLU A 493 -11.55 0.94 -2.19
N VAL A 494 -11.11 1.38 -1.02
CA VAL A 494 -11.74 1.09 0.26
C VAL A 494 -12.01 2.40 0.96
N TRP A 495 -13.10 3.07 0.61
CA TRP A 495 -13.45 4.36 1.21
C TRP A 495 -13.88 4.16 2.66
N SER A 496 -12.93 4.22 3.57
CA SER A 496 -13.11 3.93 4.98
C SER A 496 -11.99 4.57 5.83
N SER A 497 -11.97 4.28 7.12
CA SER A 497 -10.86 4.67 8.00
C SER A 497 -9.59 3.87 7.68
N THR A 498 -8.42 4.43 7.97
CA THR A 498 -7.12 3.74 7.82
C THR A 498 -7.14 2.33 8.41
N GLN A 499 -7.68 2.15 9.61
CA GLN A 499 -7.75 0.84 10.28
C GLN A 499 -8.62 -0.17 9.51
N SER A 500 -9.69 0.28 8.86
CA SER A 500 -10.55 -0.60 8.04
C SER A 500 -9.91 -0.96 6.70
N ILE A 501 -8.95 -0.16 6.22
CA ILE A 501 -8.23 -0.39 4.96
C ILE A 501 -7.11 -1.41 5.13
N ILE A 502 -6.42 -1.42 6.27
CA ILE A 502 -5.25 -2.25 6.52
C ILE A 502 -5.43 -3.74 6.17
N PRO A 503 -6.56 -4.42 6.50
CA PRO A 503 -6.74 -5.80 6.11
C PRO A 503 -6.64 -6.07 4.60
N TYR A 504 -6.88 -5.07 3.75
CA TYR A 504 -6.83 -5.22 2.30
C TYR A 504 -5.41 -5.25 1.71
N VAL A 505 -4.44 -4.70 2.43
CA VAL A 505 -3.01 -4.67 2.02
C VAL A 505 -2.15 -5.64 2.82
N GLN A 506 -2.75 -6.57 3.54
CA GLN A 506 -2.09 -7.63 4.29
C GLN A 506 -2.42 -9.00 3.69
N ASN A 507 -1.60 -10.01 4.00
CA ASN A 507 -1.82 -11.41 3.63
C ASN A 507 -1.97 -11.63 2.11
N ASP A 508 -1.14 -10.98 1.31
CA ASP A 508 -1.10 -11.12 -0.15
C ASP A 508 -2.49 -10.88 -0.80
N ARG A 509 -3.19 -9.80 -0.42
CA ARG A 509 -4.48 -9.42 -1.00
C ARG A 509 -4.29 -8.41 -2.11
N LEU A 510 -3.96 -7.18 -1.76
CA LEU A 510 -3.70 -6.10 -2.72
C LEU A 510 -2.32 -5.49 -2.47
N ASP A 511 -1.73 -4.90 -3.51
CA ASP A 511 -0.45 -4.24 -3.39
C ASP A 511 -0.57 -2.94 -2.59
N VAL A 512 -1.61 -2.13 -2.86
CA VAL A 512 -1.91 -0.89 -2.11
C VAL A 512 -3.40 -0.59 -2.07
N CYS A 513 -3.79 0.37 -1.22
CA CYS A 513 -5.10 1.00 -1.22
C CYS A 513 -4.98 2.53 -1.19
N PHE A 514 -6.04 3.23 -1.63
CA PHE A 514 -6.14 4.68 -1.48
C PHE A 514 -6.32 5.08 -0.02
N GLU A 515 -5.52 6.07 0.44
CA GLU A 515 -5.58 6.58 1.81
C GLU A 515 -6.39 7.88 1.88
N PHE A 516 -7.69 7.75 2.06
CA PHE A 516 -8.65 8.86 2.08
C PHE A 516 -8.45 9.81 3.28
N GLY A 517 -8.04 9.27 4.43
CA GLY A 517 -7.81 10.05 5.64
C GLY A 517 -6.70 11.08 5.44
N LEU A 518 -5.61 10.69 4.79
CA LEU A 518 -4.48 11.57 4.53
C LEU A 518 -4.83 12.66 3.50
N ALA A 519 -5.59 12.31 2.46
CA ALA A 519 -6.11 13.28 1.49
C ALA A 519 -6.93 14.37 2.17
N GLY A 520 -7.89 13.98 3.01
CA GLY A 520 -8.72 14.90 3.80
C GLY A 520 -7.89 15.76 4.77
N ALA A 521 -6.90 15.18 5.43
CA ALA A 521 -6.03 15.89 6.37
C ALA A 521 -5.15 16.95 5.69
N ILE A 522 -4.66 16.69 4.48
CA ILE A 522 -3.89 17.66 3.68
C ILE A 522 -4.79 18.86 3.32
N LEU A 523 -5.97 18.59 2.76
CA LEU A 523 -6.91 19.63 2.36
C LEU A 523 -7.39 20.46 3.55
N ASP A 524 -7.66 19.83 4.70
CA ASP A 524 -8.02 20.54 5.94
C ASP A 524 -6.90 21.46 6.40
N ALA A 525 -5.66 20.95 6.47
CA ALA A 525 -4.51 21.73 6.90
C ALA A 525 -4.26 22.96 6.02
N VAL A 526 -4.34 22.79 4.70
CA VAL A 526 -4.13 23.87 3.73
C VAL A 526 -5.27 24.90 3.78
N ASN A 527 -6.52 24.44 3.96
CA ASN A 527 -7.67 25.35 4.05
C ASN A 527 -7.71 26.12 5.35
N ASN A 528 -7.49 25.47 6.49
CA ASN A 528 -7.74 25.98 7.82
C ASN A 528 -6.46 26.41 8.56
N GLY A 529 -5.29 26.17 7.98
CA GLY A 529 -4.00 26.45 8.61
C GLY A 529 -3.79 25.61 9.87
N ASN A 530 -4.16 24.31 9.82
CA ASN A 530 -4.06 23.36 10.93
C ASN A 530 -3.12 22.21 10.58
N PRO A 531 -1.79 22.32 10.74
CA PRO A 531 -0.85 21.28 10.38
C PRO A 531 -0.96 20.01 11.23
N ALA A 532 -1.62 20.08 12.40
CA ALA A 532 -1.79 18.93 13.28
C ALA A 532 -2.63 17.82 12.63
N SER A 533 -3.57 18.14 11.73
CA SER A 533 -4.37 17.13 11.02
C SER A 533 -3.49 16.24 10.16
N ILE A 534 -2.55 16.82 9.39
CA ILE A 534 -1.59 16.02 8.58
C ILE A 534 -0.67 15.21 9.48
N LYS A 535 -0.10 15.84 10.52
CA LYS A 535 0.82 15.16 11.41
C LYS A 535 0.20 13.91 12.01
N ASN A 536 -0.97 14.04 12.62
CA ASN A 536 -1.64 12.94 13.29
C ASN A 536 -2.04 11.82 12.31
N GLN A 537 -2.51 12.19 11.12
CA GLN A 537 -2.89 11.20 10.11
C GLN A 537 -1.65 10.49 9.52
N LEU A 538 -0.55 11.21 9.27
CA LEU A 538 0.70 10.61 8.81
C LEU A 538 1.26 9.62 9.84
N GLU A 539 1.26 9.96 11.12
CA GLU A 539 1.64 9.04 12.21
C GLU A 539 0.74 7.81 12.23
N THR A 540 -0.58 7.98 12.05
CA THR A 540 -1.53 6.85 11.95
C THR A 540 -1.18 5.95 10.78
N VAL A 541 -0.94 6.51 9.60
CA VAL A 541 -0.57 5.78 8.38
C VAL A 541 0.73 5.02 8.57
N GLN A 542 1.79 5.69 9.05
CA GLN A 542 3.11 5.08 9.27
C GLN A 542 3.09 3.93 10.28
N ASN A 543 2.24 4.02 11.31
CA ASN A 543 2.11 3.00 12.34
C ASN A 543 1.17 1.84 11.95
N SER A 544 0.43 1.96 10.85
CA SER A 544 -0.62 1.00 10.49
C SER A 544 -0.34 0.24 9.21
N TYR A 545 0.13 0.93 8.17
CA TYR A 545 0.40 0.31 6.88
C TYR A 545 1.73 -0.43 6.87
N PRO A 546 1.83 -1.53 6.11
CA PRO A 546 3.12 -1.99 5.63
C PRO A 546 3.78 -0.85 4.84
N MET A 547 5.10 -0.76 4.91
CA MET A 547 5.82 0.37 4.33
C MET A 547 5.50 0.59 2.85
N LEU A 548 5.14 1.83 2.50
CA LEU A 548 4.81 2.29 1.14
C LEU A 548 3.60 1.62 0.47
N GLN A 549 2.83 0.78 1.17
CA GLN A 549 1.67 0.08 0.59
C GLN A 549 0.38 0.90 0.63
N TYR A 550 0.45 2.18 0.33
CA TYR A 550 -0.72 3.04 0.19
C TYR A 550 -0.54 4.07 -0.91
N ALA A 551 -1.65 4.48 -1.49
CA ALA A 551 -1.70 5.51 -2.52
C ALA A 551 -2.13 6.85 -1.90
N THR A 552 -1.37 7.91 -2.21
CA THR A 552 -1.71 9.29 -1.83
C THR A 552 -2.37 10.01 -2.98
N PHE A 553 -3.33 10.86 -2.70
CA PHE A 553 -4.04 11.67 -3.69
C PHE A 553 -4.67 12.88 -2.99
N LEU A 554 -5.22 13.83 -3.75
CA LEU A 554 -5.99 14.94 -3.18
C LEU A 554 -7.48 14.86 -3.54
N SER A 555 -7.79 14.34 -4.71
CA SER A 555 -9.14 14.19 -5.24
C SER A 555 -9.17 13.10 -6.32
N ASN A 556 -10.36 12.63 -6.69
CA ASN A 556 -10.61 11.69 -7.77
C ASN A 556 -11.92 12.04 -8.49
N HIS A 557 -12.40 11.15 -9.35
CA HIS A 557 -13.60 11.32 -10.15
C HIS A 557 -14.94 11.34 -9.34
N ASP A 558 -14.90 11.02 -8.03
CA ASP A 558 -16.08 10.98 -7.14
C ASP A 558 -16.08 12.08 -6.07
N ILE A 559 -14.99 12.85 -6.01
CA ILE A 559 -14.81 13.93 -5.02
C ILE A 559 -14.69 15.27 -5.74
N ASP A 560 -15.17 16.35 -5.11
CA ASP A 560 -15.01 17.71 -5.59
C ASP A 560 -13.55 18.00 -5.99
N ARG A 561 -13.37 18.67 -7.12
CA ARG A 561 -12.06 19.06 -7.63
C ARG A 561 -11.27 19.87 -6.62
N VAL A 562 -10.00 19.52 -6.41
CA VAL A 562 -9.10 20.13 -5.40
C VAL A 562 -9.11 21.66 -5.48
N PHE A 563 -8.98 22.22 -6.69
CA PHE A 563 -8.94 23.67 -6.87
C PHE A 563 -10.24 24.35 -6.38
N SER A 564 -11.40 23.71 -6.60
CA SER A 564 -12.67 24.17 -6.05
C SER A 564 -12.71 24.08 -4.52
N THR A 565 -12.30 22.94 -3.97
CA THR A 565 -12.25 22.70 -2.52
C THR A 565 -11.32 23.70 -1.81
N LEU A 566 -10.24 24.12 -2.47
CA LEU A 566 -9.29 25.11 -1.96
C LEU A 566 -9.71 26.56 -2.25
N GLY A 567 -10.95 26.80 -2.72
CA GLY A 567 -11.50 28.12 -3.00
C GLY A 567 -10.85 28.82 -4.19
N SER A 568 -10.39 28.05 -5.18
CA SER A 568 -9.69 28.50 -6.39
C SER A 568 -8.43 29.32 -6.08
N SER A 569 -7.73 28.98 -5.01
CA SER A 569 -6.50 29.65 -4.61
C SER A 569 -5.27 28.93 -5.16
N THR A 570 -4.54 29.59 -6.04
CA THR A 570 -3.25 29.11 -6.61
C THR A 570 -2.22 28.80 -5.52
N GLU A 571 -2.13 29.64 -4.47
CA GLU A 571 -1.19 29.43 -3.37
C GLU A 571 -1.50 28.15 -2.58
N LYS A 572 -2.79 27.96 -2.23
CA LYS A 572 -3.23 26.75 -1.54
C LYS A 572 -3.00 25.50 -2.39
N MET A 573 -3.30 25.59 -3.69
CA MET A 573 -3.10 24.47 -4.62
C MET A 573 -1.65 24.04 -4.70
N LYS A 574 -0.73 25.01 -4.84
CA LYS A 574 0.71 24.74 -4.87
C LYS A 574 1.21 24.16 -3.53
N LEU A 575 0.70 24.65 -2.40
CA LEU A 575 1.06 24.12 -1.09
C LEU A 575 0.58 22.68 -0.92
N ALA A 576 -0.66 22.39 -1.29
CA ALA A 576 -1.20 21.02 -1.24
C ALA A 576 -0.38 20.06 -2.11
N ALA A 577 -0.05 20.46 -3.36
CA ALA A 577 0.81 19.71 -4.26
C ALA A 577 2.21 19.48 -3.66
N SER A 578 2.83 20.51 -3.06
CA SER A 578 4.14 20.40 -2.43
C SER A 578 4.16 19.39 -1.28
N ILE A 579 3.05 19.30 -0.53
CA ILE A 579 2.92 18.36 0.58
C ILE A 579 2.75 16.94 0.03
N TYR A 580 1.68 16.65 -0.74
CA TYR A 580 1.38 15.26 -1.07
C TYR A 580 2.38 14.61 -2.04
N LEU A 581 2.96 15.37 -2.98
CA LEU A 581 3.98 14.84 -3.90
C LEU A 581 5.34 14.58 -3.24
N THR A 582 5.55 15.08 -2.03
CA THR A 582 6.77 14.83 -1.24
C THR A 582 6.55 13.86 -0.08
N LEU A 583 5.31 13.58 0.31
CA LEU A 583 4.96 12.55 1.29
C LEU A 583 5.32 11.14 0.78
N PRO A 584 5.50 10.16 1.71
CA PRO A 584 5.61 8.75 1.35
C PRO A 584 4.30 8.22 0.73
N GLY A 585 4.38 7.06 0.10
CA GLY A 585 3.28 6.45 -0.65
C GLY A 585 3.35 6.78 -2.15
N ILE A 586 2.40 6.24 -2.91
CA ILE A 586 2.35 6.35 -4.37
C ILE A 586 1.37 7.47 -4.75
N PRO A 587 1.81 8.57 -5.35
CA PRO A 587 0.92 9.67 -5.69
C PRO A 587 0.06 9.37 -6.92
N PHE A 588 -1.23 9.70 -6.81
CA PHE A 588 -2.22 9.66 -7.89
C PHE A 588 -2.78 11.06 -8.11
N LEU A 589 -2.70 11.55 -9.34
CA LEU A 589 -3.24 12.84 -9.77
C LEU A 589 -4.51 12.61 -10.59
N TYR A 590 -5.59 13.30 -10.29
CA TYR A 590 -6.77 13.30 -11.16
C TYR A 590 -6.60 14.30 -12.30
N TYR A 591 -6.87 13.90 -13.56
CA TYR A 591 -6.61 14.74 -14.74
C TYR A 591 -7.15 16.16 -14.57
N GLY A 592 -6.35 17.14 -14.97
CA GLY A 592 -6.67 18.55 -14.86
C GLY A 592 -6.48 19.15 -13.45
N GLU A 593 -6.05 18.35 -12.46
CA GLU A 593 -5.65 18.86 -11.16
C GLU A 593 -4.48 19.84 -11.30
N GLU A 594 -3.51 19.50 -12.12
CA GLU A 594 -2.28 20.27 -12.38
C GLU A 594 -2.53 21.62 -13.08
N ILE A 595 -3.70 21.82 -13.66
CA ILE A 595 -4.11 23.11 -14.24
C ILE A 595 -5.19 23.82 -13.42
N GLY A 596 -5.57 23.26 -12.26
CA GLY A 596 -6.64 23.81 -11.41
C GLY A 596 -8.02 23.76 -12.07
N LEU A 597 -8.37 22.63 -12.68
CA LEU A 597 -9.73 22.38 -13.18
C LEU A 597 -10.74 22.45 -12.03
N THR A 598 -11.90 23.10 -12.26
CA THR A 598 -12.94 23.25 -11.24
C THR A 598 -14.11 22.30 -11.47
N GLY A 599 -14.79 21.91 -10.39
CA GLY A 599 -16.00 21.11 -10.42
C GLY A 599 -16.42 20.73 -9.02
N THR A 600 -17.73 20.77 -8.72
CA THR A 600 -18.30 20.44 -7.41
C THR A 600 -19.67 19.80 -7.54
N GLY A 601 -20.03 18.97 -6.56
CA GLY A 601 -21.36 18.41 -6.32
C GLY A 601 -21.71 17.31 -7.30
N ASP A 602 -22.24 17.65 -8.48
CA ASP A 602 -22.60 16.66 -9.49
C ASP A 602 -21.35 16.07 -10.16
N HIS A 603 -21.28 14.73 -10.29
CA HIS A 603 -20.20 14.03 -10.97
C HIS A 603 -19.94 14.52 -12.41
N LEU A 604 -20.99 14.95 -13.13
CA LEU A 604 -20.85 15.59 -14.45
C LEU A 604 -20.01 16.87 -14.39
N ASN A 605 -20.08 17.63 -13.30
CA ASN A 605 -19.25 18.81 -13.10
C ASN A 605 -17.81 18.47 -12.72
N ILE A 606 -17.62 17.37 -12.01
CA ILE A 606 -16.29 16.89 -11.59
C ILE A 606 -15.54 16.28 -12.78
N ARG A 607 -16.25 15.69 -13.75
CA ARG A 607 -15.71 14.93 -14.87
C ARG A 607 -15.72 15.69 -16.19
N ARG A 608 -15.69 17.03 -16.18
CA ARG A 608 -15.67 17.92 -17.35
C ARG A 608 -14.44 17.71 -18.22
N PRO A 609 -14.56 18.06 -19.53
CA PRO A 609 -13.43 17.98 -20.45
C PRO A 609 -12.19 18.76 -20.02
N MET A 610 -11.01 18.25 -20.36
CA MET A 610 -9.70 18.84 -20.10
C MET A 610 -9.56 20.18 -20.85
N HIS A 611 -8.83 21.12 -20.24
CA HIS A 611 -8.56 22.42 -20.83
C HIS A 611 -7.17 22.47 -21.45
N TRP A 612 -7.09 22.32 -22.77
CA TRP A 612 -5.81 22.34 -23.50
C TRP A 612 -5.40 23.75 -23.90
N THR A 613 -6.37 24.60 -24.29
CA THR A 613 -6.13 25.96 -24.75
C THR A 613 -7.26 26.92 -24.31
N ASP A 614 -7.04 28.21 -24.52
CA ASP A 614 -8.04 29.28 -24.39
C ASP A 614 -9.05 29.35 -25.56
N GLY A 615 -8.91 28.44 -26.56
CA GLY A 615 -9.70 28.46 -27.80
C GLY A 615 -11.09 27.80 -27.65
N LYS A 616 -11.70 27.53 -28.84
CA LYS A 616 -12.99 26.84 -28.93
C LYS A 616 -12.96 25.53 -28.11
N ASN A 617 -14.01 25.28 -27.33
CA ASN A 617 -14.16 24.08 -26.50
C ASN A 617 -12.93 23.79 -25.62
N ALA A 618 -12.21 24.81 -25.17
CA ALA A 618 -10.94 24.71 -24.48
C ALA A 618 -9.87 23.85 -25.23
N GLY A 619 -9.99 23.68 -26.51
CA GLY A 619 -9.12 22.82 -27.31
C GLY A 619 -9.32 21.32 -27.11
N PHE A 620 -10.40 20.90 -26.46
CA PHE A 620 -10.73 19.50 -26.23
C PHE A 620 -11.25 18.81 -27.51
N SER A 621 -12.13 19.46 -28.23
CA SER A 621 -12.82 18.92 -29.43
C SER A 621 -13.20 20.03 -30.42
N ASP A 622 -13.26 19.67 -31.71
CA ASP A 622 -13.83 20.53 -32.74
C ASP A 622 -15.36 20.47 -32.82
N ALA A 623 -15.98 19.40 -32.26
CA ALA A 623 -17.42 19.28 -32.16
C ALA A 623 -17.97 19.86 -30.84
N THR A 624 -19.25 19.71 -30.58
CA THR A 624 -19.84 20.04 -29.25
C THR A 624 -19.42 18.97 -28.25
N PRO A 625 -18.71 19.33 -27.20
CA PRO A 625 -18.30 18.36 -26.18
C PRO A 625 -19.50 17.65 -25.52
N TRP A 626 -19.32 16.38 -25.13
CA TRP A 626 -20.33 15.56 -24.46
C TRP A 626 -20.83 16.19 -23.15
N GLN A 627 -19.97 16.98 -22.48
CA GLN A 627 -20.28 17.77 -21.30
C GLN A 627 -19.72 19.19 -21.45
N SER A 628 -20.36 20.14 -20.77
CA SER A 628 -19.96 21.56 -20.83
C SER A 628 -18.54 21.77 -20.31
N ILE A 629 -17.78 22.62 -20.99
CA ILE A 629 -16.44 23.04 -20.54
C ILE A 629 -16.53 23.83 -19.24
N GLY A 630 -15.57 23.67 -18.36
CA GLY A 630 -15.45 24.43 -17.12
C GLY A 630 -15.24 25.93 -17.37
N GLY A 631 -15.80 26.80 -16.52
CA GLY A 631 -15.80 28.24 -16.76
C GLY A 631 -14.46 28.94 -16.66
N ASN A 632 -13.42 28.30 -16.11
CA ASN A 632 -12.09 28.89 -15.90
C ASN A 632 -11.06 28.56 -17.00
N PHE A 633 -11.46 27.97 -18.14
CA PHE A 633 -10.56 27.55 -19.20
C PHE A 633 -9.80 28.71 -19.89
N LEU A 634 -10.32 29.93 -19.81
CA LEU A 634 -9.66 31.10 -20.39
C LEU A 634 -8.36 31.50 -19.67
N THR A 635 -8.17 31.02 -18.46
CA THR A 635 -6.98 31.28 -17.62
C THR A 635 -6.29 30.01 -17.15
N ASN A 636 -7.05 28.94 -16.99
CA ASN A 636 -6.61 27.65 -16.49
C ASN A 636 -6.67 26.61 -17.62
N ASN A 637 -5.63 26.62 -18.43
CA ASN A 637 -5.44 25.68 -19.54
C ASN A 637 -3.95 25.36 -19.71
N VAL A 638 -3.66 24.22 -20.34
CA VAL A 638 -2.29 23.74 -20.52
C VAL A 638 -1.42 24.74 -21.25
N LYS A 639 -1.87 25.27 -22.39
CA LYS A 639 -1.08 26.17 -23.26
C LYS A 639 -0.61 27.43 -22.53
N ASP A 640 -1.50 28.12 -21.85
CA ASP A 640 -1.17 29.39 -21.20
C ASP A 640 -0.38 29.17 -19.91
N MET A 641 -0.72 28.13 -19.14
CA MET A 641 -0.01 27.80 -17.92
C MET A 641 1.39 27.23 -18.17
N ASP A 642 1.61 26.55 -19.27
CA ASP A 642 2.94 26.07 -19.62
C ASP A 642 3.89 27.23 -19.97
N GLY A 643 3.37 28.32 -20.51
CA GLY A 643 4.10 29.56 -20.76
C GLY A 643 4.40 30.42 -19.52
N ASP A 644 3.69 30.19 -18.38
CA ASP A 644 3.89 30.93 -17.14
C ASP A 644 4.74 30.13 -16.13
N PRO A 645 5.98 30.52 -15.83
CA PRO A 645 6.86 29.81 -14.88
C PRO A 645 6.28 29.78 -13.45
N ASN A 646 5.31 30.64 -13.14
CA ASN A 646 4.66 30.72 -11.84
C ASN A 646 3.29 30.02 -11.81
N SER A 647 2.89 29.35 -12.86
CA SER A 647 1.62 28.63 -12.93
C SER A 647 1.54 27.45 -11.97
N ILE A 648 0.34 26.91 -11.76
CA ILE A 648 0.13 25.64 -11.05
C ILE A 648 0.79 24.52 -11.86
N LEU A 649 0.59 24.46 -13.17
CA LEU A 649 1.15 23.42 -14.05
C LEU A 649 2.67 23.32 -13.93
N ARG A 650 3.37 24.45 -14.04
CA ARG A 650 4.85 24.46 -13.90
C ARG A 650 5.32 24.04 -12.51
N HIS A 651 4.52 24.32 -11.49
CA HIS A 651 4.81 23.86 -10.14
C HIS A 651 4.67 22.32 -10.03
N TYR A 652 3.60 21.72 -10.60
CA TYR A 652 3.43 20.26 -10.66
C TYR A 652 4.55 19.57 -11.44
N LYS A 653 4.87 20.06 -12.66
CA LYS A 653 6.00 19.54 -13.46
C LYS A 653 7.30 19.53 -12.66
N LYS A 654 7.58 20.61 -11.93
CA LYS A 654 8.78 20.72 -11.11
C LYS A 654 8.79 19.74 -9.93
N LEU A 655 7.66 19.60 -9.21
CA LEU A 655 7.55 18.68 -8.08
C LEU A 655 7.68 17.22 -8.50
N ILE A 656 7.03 16.83 -9.59
CA ILE A 656 7.10 15.46 -10.11
C ILE A 656 8.52 15.18 -10.60
N GLY A 657 9.16 16.13 -11.31
CA GLY A 657 10.56 16.01 -11.71
C GLY A 657 11.52 15.89 -10.53
N ILE A 658 11.28 16.62 -9.43
CA ILE A 658 12.03 16.48 -8.18
C ILE A 658 11.80 15.06 -7.61
N ARG A 659 10.56 14.59 -7.51
CA ARG A 659 10.25 13.26 -7.00
C ARG A 659 10.89 12.15 -7.83
N ASN A 660 10.83 12.25 -9.15
CA ASN A 660 11.43 11.26 -10.06
C ASN A 660 12.96 11.19 -9.96
N LYS A 661 13.61 12.30 -9.60
CA LYS A 661 15.07 12.36 -9.43
C LYS A 661 15.54 11.93 -8.06
N GLN A 662 14.79 12.23 -6.99
CA GLN A 662 15.24 12.04 -5.61
C GLN A 662 14.75 10.70 -5.07
N GLU A 663 15.65 9.74 -4.86
CA GLU A 663 15.29 8.43 -4.29
C GLU A 663 14.73 8.56 -2.88
N ALA A 664 15.22 9.51 -2.10
CA ALA A 664 14.70 9.79 -0.77
C ALA A 664 13.18 10.06 -0.76
N LEU A 665 12.62 10.72 -1.78
CA LEU A 665 11.17 10.94 -1.87
C LEU A 665 10.37 9.68 -2.24
N ARG A 666 10.98 8.75 -2.96
CA ARG A 666 10.33 7.52 -3.42
C ARG A 666 10.49 6.38 -2.42
N LYS A 667 11.68 6.21 -1.87
CA LYS A 667 12.09 5.05 -1.05
C LYS A 667 12.46 5.41 0.39
N GLY A 668 12.78 6.68 0.66
CA GLY A 668 13.35 7.11 1.92
C GLY A 668 12.44 6.92 3.14
N GLN A 669 13.06 6.73 4.29
CA GLN A 669 12.36 6.77 5.57
C GLN A 669 11.76 8.16 5.80
N THR A 670 10.58 8.20 6.40
CA THR A 670 9.93 9.47 6.77
C THR A 670 10.10 9.71 8.26
N LEU A 671 10.66 10.86 8.61
CA LEU A 671 10.87 11.31 9.99
C LEU A 671 10.18 12.66 10.18
N LEU A 672 9.47 12.85 11.28
CA LEU A 672 8.96 14.17 11.63
C LEU A 672 10.12 15.07 12.08
N VAL A 673 10.09 16.32 11.60
CA VAL A 673 11.09 17.33 11.95
C VAL A 673 10.47 18.28 12.98
N GLU A 674 11.15 18.47 14.09
CA GLU A 674 10.71 19.38 15.13
C GLU A 674 10.87 20.83 14.69
N HIS A 675 9.95 21.70 15.11
CA HIS A 675 9.96 23.12 14.81
C HIS A 675 9.28 23.94 15.92
N ASN A 676 9.56 25.23 15.93
CA ASN A 676 9.05 26.17 16.95
C ASN A 676 7.86 27.01 16.48
N HIS A 677 7.08 26.56 15.47
CA HIS A 677 6.00 27.37 14.89
C HIS A 677 4.72 26.56 14.67
N ASP A 678 3.58 27.01 15.20
CA ASP A 678 2.29 26.32 15.23
C ASP A 678 1.59 26.17 13.87
N LYS A 679 2.03 26.89 12.84
CA LYS A 679 1.47 26.82 11.47
C LYS A 679 2.39 26.10 10.48
N VAL A 680 3.45 25.50 10.97
CA VAL A 680 4.39 24.75 10.14
C VAL A 680 4.13 23.25 10.30
N PHE A 681 4.18 22.51 9.20
CA PHE A 681 4.31 21.06 9.13
C PHE A 681 5.66 20.75 8.52
N SER A 682 6.45 19.90 9.14
CA SER A 682 7.78 19.55 8.62
C SER A 682 8.13 18.08 8.84
N PHE A 683 8.78 17.52 7.84
CA PHE A 683 9.26 16.14 7.84
C PHE A 683 10.50 16.00 6.98
N ALA A 684 11.26 14.95 7.19
CA ALA A 684 12.41 14.55 6.38
C ALA A 684 12.12 13.21 5.69
N ARG A 685 12.56 13.08 4.45
CA ARG A 685 12.67 11.81 3.73
C ARG A 685 14.16 11.50 3.63
N VAL A 686 14.60 10.40 4.24
CA VAL A 686 16.02 10.06 4.36
C VAL A 686 16.31 8.76 3.62
N HIS A 687 17.30 8.78 2.74
CA HIS A 687 17.76 7.60 2.00
C HIS A 687 19.28 7.66 1.84
N GLU A 688 19.99 6.66 2.34
CA GLU A 688 21.46 6.61 2.32
C GLU A 688 22.13 7.88 2.91
N ASP A 689 22.86 8.65 2.09
CA ASP A 689 23.59 9.85 2.46
C ASP A 689 22.89 11.16 2.02
N GLU A 690 21.61 11.07 1.61
CA GLU A 690 20.78 12.23 1.27
C GLU A 690 19.51 12.31 2.12
N ALA A 691 19.04 13.52 2.34
CA ALA A 691 17.71 13.75 2.88
C ALA A 691 17.00 14.88 2.17
N ILE A 692 15.68 14.72 2.00
CA ILE A 692 14.79 15.80 1.57
C ILE A 692 14.02 16.30 2.79
N LEU A 693 14.33 17.52 3.21
CA LEU A 693 13.63 18.20 4.29
C LEU A 693 12.49 19.04 3.69
N VAL A 694 11.26 18.72 4.04
CA VAL A 694 10.07 19.45 3.61
C VAL A 694 9.53 20.28 4.77
N VAL A 695 9.36 21.58 4.54
CA VAL A 695 8.86 22.53 5.55
C VAL A 695 7.72 23.32 4.95
N ALA A 696 6.50 23.04 5.34
CA ALA A 696 5.26 23.60 4.80
C ALA A 696 4.65 24.60 5.80
N ASN A 697 4.45 25.83 5.38
CA ASN A 697 3.74 26.87 6.13
C ASN A 697 2.26 26.90 5.70
N THR A 698 1.38 26.37 6.52
CA THR A 698 -0.07 26.39 6.26
C THR A 698 -0.73 27.72 6.64
N GLY A 699 0.01 28.59 7.32
CA GLY A 699 -0.49 29.90 7.79
C GLY A 699 -0.40 30.99 6.73
N THR A 700 -0.93 32.18 7.08
CA THR A 700 -0.95 33.36 6.22
C THR A 700 0.18 34.35 6.52
N ALA A 701 0.95 34.13 7.56
CA ALA A 701 2.13 34.94 7.92
C ALA A 701 3.39 34.32 7.34
N VAL A 702 4.35 35.18 6.99
CA VAL A 702 5.72 34.77 6.65
C VAL A 702 6.43 34.35 7.93
N VAL A 703 7.11 33.23 7.93
CA VAL A 703 7.79 32.66 9.11
C VAL A 703 9.25 32.28 8.81
N ASN A 704 10.04 32.15 9.87
CA ASN A 704 11.39 31.59 9.78
C ASN A 704 11.56 30.58 10.93
N PRO A 705 11.11 29.32 10.72
CA PRO A 705 11.14 28.31 11.76
C PRO A 705 12.57 27.90 12.11
N THR A 706 12.77 27.54 13.37
CA THR A 706 13.96 26.81 13.81
C THR A 706 13.62 25.32 13.78
N LEU A 707 14.45 24.55 13.11
CA LEU A 707 14.22 23.13 12.83
C LEU A 707 15.19 22.27 13.63
N ALA A 708 14.75 21.08 14.03
CA ALA A 708 15.61 20.04 14.59
C ALA A 708 15.16 18.67 14.09
N LEU A 709 16.13 17.84 13.78
CA LEU A 709 15.96 16.42 13.51
C LEU A 709 16.78 15.69 14.57
N PRO A 710 16.16 15.05 15.56
CA PRO A 710 16.89 14.44 16.66
C PRO A 710 17.85 13.34 16.20
N PHE A 711 17.41 12.56 15.19
CA PHE A 711 18.17 11.43 14.65
C PHE A 711 17.74 11.12 13.22
N SER A 712 18.64 10.48 12.47
CA SER A 712 18.34 9.81 11.19
C SER A 712 19.48 8.85 10.84
N ALA A 713 19.39 8.22 9.68
CA ALA A 713 20.48 7.39 9.14
C ALA A 713 21.58 8.19 8.44
N LEU A 714 21.46 9.49 8.36
CA LEU A 714 22.49 10.29 7.69
C LEU A 714 23.85 10.12 8.38
N PRO A 715 24.91 9.83 7.64
CA PRO A 715 26.27 9.84 8.18
C PRO A 715 26.61 11.19 8.81
N PRO A 716 27.37 11.21 9.93
CA PRO A 716 27.84 12.45 10.52
C PRO A 716 28.74 13.24 9.56
N GLY A 717 28.54 14.55 9.45
CA GLY A 717 29.30 15.38 8.53
C GLY A 717 28.69 16.74 8.25
N GLU A 718 29.29 17.50 7.36
CA GLU A 718 28.74 18.74 6.85
C GLU A 718 27.97 18.48 5.55
N TYR A 719 26.74 18.95 5.50
CA TYR A 719 25.82 18.77 4.37
C TYR A 719 25.45 20.14 3.80
N PHE A 720 25.43 20.25 2.47
CA PHE A 720 24.86 21.40 1.78
C PHE A 720 23.34 21.37 1.84
N ILE A 721 22.73 22.54 1.99
CA ILE A 721 21.28 22.72 1.96
C ILE A 721 20.90 23.37 0.64
N THR A 722 20.22 22.65 -0.22
CA THR A 722 19.80 23.15 -1.54
C THR A 722 18.29 23.21 -1.65
N GLY A 723 17.72 24.38 -1.90
CA GLY A 723 16.33 24.57 -2.25
C GLY A 723 16.05 24.02 -3.65
N LEU A 724 15.32 22.91 -3.74
CA LEU A 724 15.06 22.23 -5.02
C LEU A 724 14.08 22.99 -5.89
N LEU A 725 13.15 23.75 -5.30
CA LEU A 725 12.24 24.62 -6.05
C LEU A 725 12.96 25.85 -6.62
N GLU A 726 13.92 26.39 -5.90
CA GLU A 726 14.67 27.59 -6.27
C GLU A 726 15.93 27.26 -7.07
N ASN A 727 16.40 26.01 -6.98
CA ASN A 727 17.70 25.56 -7.47
C ASN A 727 18.85 26.43 -6.94
N GLN A 728 18.88 26.63 -5.62
CA GLN A 728 19.81 27.51 -4.93
C GLN A 728 20.30 26.88 -3.62
N THR A 729 21.61 27.01 -3.32
CA THR A 729 22.17 26.63 -2.03
C THR A 729 21.86 27.67 -0.96
N PHE A 730 21.36 27.23 0.20
CA PHE A 730 20.99 28.05 1.35
C PHE A 730 21.99 27.97 2.52
N GLY A 731 23.14 27.35 2.32
CA GLY A 731 24.18 27.17 3.33
C GLY A 731 24.48 25.71 3.62
N THR A 732 24.99 25.45 4.81
CA THR A 732 25.29 24.07 5.26
C THR A 732 24.68 23.77 6.62
N VAL A 733 24.57 22.47 6.95
CA VAL A 733 24.18 21.94 8.25
C VAL A 733 25.15 20.84 8.66
N THR A 734 25.51 20.79 9.94
CA THR A 734 26.31 19.69 10.48
C THR A 734 25.38 18.61 11.03
N ILE A 735 25.52 17.42 10.49
CA ILE A 735 24.85 16.21 10.99
C ILE A 735 25.73 15.62 12.10
N ASN A 736 25.16 15.37 13.27
CA ASN A 736 25.83 14.84 14.45
C ASN A 736 26.01 13.31 14.39
N SER A 737 26.56 12.70 15.44
CA SER A 737 26.78 11.25 15.54
C SER A 737 25.49 10.43 15.55
N GLU A 738 24.36 11.04 15.86
CA GLU A 738 23.02 10.40 15.85
C GLU A 738 22.32 10.57 14.49
N GLY A 739 23.01 11.10 13.49
CA GLY A 739 22.42 11.39 12.17
C GLY A 739 21.45 12.57 12.16
N GLY A 740 21.46 13.39 13.21
CA GLY A 740 20.53 14.49 13.41
C GLY A 740 21.18 15.87 13.40
N PHE A 741 20.36 16.90 13.55
CA PHE A 741 20.80 18.28 13.74
C PHE A 741 19.87 19.02 14.71
N SER A 742 20.37 20.09 15.31
CA SER A 742 19.58 20.96 16.18
C SER A 742 19.72 22.43 15.78
N ASN A 743 18.68 23.23 16.08
CA ASN A 743 18.68 24.67 15.89
C ASN A 743 18.98 25.15 14.45
N LEU A 744 18.61 24.37 13.44
CA LEU A 744 18.78 24.77 12.05
C LEU A 744 17.83 25.93 11.71
N LYS A 745 18.40 27.03 11.25
CA LYS A 745 17.71 28.15 10.62
C LYS A 745 18.25 28.39 9.23
N ILE A 746 17.37 28.54 8.25
CA ILE A 746 17.78 28.87 6.89
C ILE A 746 18.10 30.38 6.86
N SER A 747 19.41 30.70 6.82
CA SER A 747 19.87 32.07 6.90
C SER A 747 19.48 32.89 5.67
N GLY A 748 18.99 34.10 5.90
CA GLY A 748 18.59 35.00 4.82
C GLY A 748 17.32 34.62 4.05
N GLN A 749 16.66 33.54 4.44
CA GLN A 749 15.41 33.06 3.80
C GLN A 749 14.26 33.11 4.79
N ASN A 750 13.09 33.44 4.28
CA ASN A 750 11.84 33.35 5.02
C ASN A 750 10.86 32.46 4.25
N LEU A 751 10.20 31.57 4.98
CA LEU A 751 9.14 30.72 4.42
C LEU A 751 7.88 31.56 4.25
N GLY A 752 7.44 31.72 3.00
CA GLY A 752 6.29 32.54 2.65
C GLY A 752 4.99 32.05 3.27
N SER A 753 3.96 32.87 3.17
CA SER A 753 2.56 32.49 3.43
C SER A 753 2.18 31.36 2.50
N ARG A 754 1.54 30.29 3.03
CA ARG A 754 1.03 29.15 2.25
C ARG A 754 2.04 28.65 1.20
N SER A 755 3.25 28.39 1.65
CA SER A 755 4.35 27.93 0.80
C SER A 755 5.13 26.80 1.47
N ALA A 756 5.96 26.12 0.72
CA ALA A 756 6.82 25.08 1.24
C ALA A 756 8.27 25.28 0.77
N TRP A 757 9.22 24.93 1.62
CA TRP A 757 10.58 24.61 1.24
C TRP A 757 10.71 23.13 1.00
N ILE A 758 11.41 22.76 -0.07
CA ILE A 758 11.84 21.39 -0.36
C ILE A 758 13.36 21.44 -0.46
N LEU A 759 14.02 21.01 0.61
CA LEU A 759 15.45 21.21 0.80
C LEU A 759 16.18 19.87 0.71
N LEU A 760 17.08 19.74 -0.24
CA LEU A 760 18.02 18.63 -0.31
C LEU A 760 19.17 18.88 0.67
N LEU A 761 19.43 17.91 1.53
CA LEU A 761 20.65 17.81 2.33
C LEU A 761 21.55 16.75 1.66
N SER A 762 22.72 17.15 1.20
CA SER A 762 23.69 16.26 0.55
C SER A 762 25.12 16.64 0.85
N VAL A 763 26.02 15.67 0.86
CA VAL A 763 27.46 15.89 1.07
C VAL A 763 28.10 16.61 -0.12
N ASP A 764 27.53 16.42 -1.31
CA ASP A 764 27.93 17.11 -2.53
C ASP A 764 27.14 18.40 -2.72
N ASN A 765 27.78 19.47 -3.18
CA ASN A 765 27.11 20.72 -3.52
C ASN A 765 26.46 20.60 -4.91
N PRO A 766 25.15 20.35 -5.03
CA PRO A 766 24.50 20.11 -6.32
C PRO A 766 24.45 21.37 -7.22
N VAL A 767 24.61 22.57 -6.65
CA VAL A 767 24.60 23.85 -7.40
C VAL A 767 25.95 24.16 -7.98
N SER A 768 27.05 23.56 -7.44
CA SER A 768 28.39 23.72 -8.01
C SER A 768 28.60 22.88 -9.28
N SER A 769 27.68 22.01 -9.62
CA SER A 769 27.63 21.30 -10.90
C SER A 769 26.91 22.10 -12.01
N THR A 770 27.13 23.44 -12.08
CA THR A 770 27.03 24.11 -13.38
C THR A 770 28.10 23.47 -14.24
N PHE A 771 27.65 22.72 -15.25
CA PHE A 771 28.48 22.19 -16.31
C PHE A 771 29.21 23.38 -16.99
N GLU A 772 30.31 23.85 -16.41
CA GLU A 772 31.31 24.58 -17.14
C GLU A 772 32.12 23.52 -17.88
N PRO A 773 32.04 23.43 -19.20
CA PRO A 773 32.99 22.62 -19.95
C PRO A 773 34.32 23.35 -19.90
N GLY A 774 35.16 23.03 -18.95
CA GLY A 774 36.44 23.65 -18.87
C GLY A 774 37.15 23.49 -17.52
N THR A 775 38.11 22.58 -17.51
CA THR A 775 39.29 22.58 -16.67
C THR A 775 39.03 22.36 -15.17
N SER A 776 38.83 21.12 -14.74
CA SER A 776 39.43 20.73 -13.47
C SER A 776 40.93 20.85 -13.68
N GLY A 777 41.59 21.79 -13.00
CA GLY A 777 43.01 22.02 -13.17
C GLY A 777 43.93 20.85 -12.81
N LYS A 778 43.36 19.65 -12.52
CA LYS A 778 44.04 18.41 -12.08
C LYS A 778 44.31 17.40 -13.19
N TYR A 779 43.47 17.35 -14.21
CA TYR A 779 43.59 16.40 -15.31
C TYR A 779 43.37 17.11 -16.64
N ARG A 780 44.04 16.64 -17.68
CA ARG A 780 43.90 17.15 -19.04
C ARG A 780 43.67 15.98 -19.99
N LEU A 781 42.58 16.05 -20.74
CA LEU A 781 42.28 15.12 -21.83
C LEU A 781 42.76 15.70 -23.16
N SER A 782 43.63 14.97 -23.88
CA SER A 782 44.13 15.45 -25.19
C SER A 782 44.45 14.29 -26.14
N PRO A 783 44.11 14.44 -27.44
CA PRO A 783 43.25 15.47 -27.99
C PRO A 783 41.78 15.26 -27.55
N ASN A 784 41.03 16.34 -27.43
CA ASN A 784 39.59 16.31 -27.25
C ASN A 784 39.02 17.47 -28.12
N PRO A 785 38.29 17.19 -29.22
CA PRO A 785 37.86 15.88 -29.71
C PRO A 785 39.01 14.93 -30.15
N ALA A 786 38.85 13.67 -29.85
CA ALA A 786 39.74 12.58 -30.22
C ALA A 786 39.27 11.81 -31.46
N GLN A 787 40.16 11.01 -32.06
CA GLN A 787 39.80 10.07 -33.15
C GLN A 787 40.00 8.62 -32.67
N ASP A 788 41.19 8.07 -32.77
CA ASP A 788 41.51 6.68 -32.45
C ASP A 788 42.10 6.47 -31.05
N ASN A 789 42.54 7.52 -30.39
CA ASN A 789 43.05 7.48 -29.02
C ASN A 789 43.08 8.86 -28.39
N PHE A 790 43.08 8.91 -27.07
CA PHE A 790 43.32 10.11 -26.28
C PHE A 790 44.16 9.78 -25.04
N GLN A 791 44.71 10.80 -24.45
CA GLN A 791 45.55 10.73 -23.25
C GLN A 791 44.91 11.53 -22.10
N ILE A 792 44.92 10.93 -20.92
CA ILE A 792 44.62 11.64 -19.67
C ILE A 792 45.98 11.95 -19.00
N GLU A 793 46.24 13.21 -18.73
CA GLU A 793 47.43 13.71 -18.11
C GLU A 793 47.10 14.43 -16.80
N ARG A 794 47.82 14.16 -15.72
CA ARG A 794 47.75 14.93 -14.48
C ARG A 794 48.49 16.25 -14.67
N THR A 795 47.87 17.35 -14.26
CA THR A 795 48.45 18.70 -14.32
C THR A 795 49.11 19.13 -13.02
N GLU A 796 48.82 18.44 -11.89
CA GLU A 796 49.47 18.64 -10.59
C GLU A 796 49.96 17.30 -10.05
N GLY A 797 51.18 17.28 -9.43
CA GLY A 797 51.80 16.05 -8.92
C GLY A 797 51.08 15.51 -7.67
N ILE A 798 50.23 14.55 -7.86
CA ILE A 798 49.57 13.81 -6.79
C ILE A 798 50.07 12.36 -6.80
N SER A 799 50.53 11.84 -5.66
CA SER A 799 51.16 10.53 -5.51
C SER A 799 50.17 9.35 -5.35
N GLU A 800 48.85 9.57 -5.53
CA GLU A 800 47.82 8.53 -5.29
C GLU A 800 47.35 7.90 -6.60
N ASN A 801 47.00 6.62 -6.55
CA ASN A 801 46.39 5.90 -7.68
C ASN A 801 44.98 6.42 -7.94
N VAL A 802 44.66 6.67 -9.23
CA VAL A 802 43.36 7.19 -9.66
C VAL A 802 42.69 6.11 -10.53
N GLN A 803 41.47 5.77 -10.21
CA GLN A 803 40.68 4.88 -11.02
C GLN A 803 40.02 5.68 -12.16
N ILE A 804 40.32 5.28 -13.39
CA ILE A 804 39.70 5.85 -14.59
C ILE A 804 38.54 4.94 -15.00
N ARG A 805 37.39 5.53 -15.26
CA ARG A 805 36.19 4.86 -15.84
C ARG A 805 35.69 5.67 -17.01
N LEU A 806 35.29 5.01 -18.07
CA LEU A 806 34.65 5.65 -19.23
C LEU A 806 33.29 5.04 -19.46
N PHE A 807 32.34 5.92 -19.72
CA PHE A 807 30.94 5.54 -19.96
C PHE A 807 30.49 6.04 -21.31
N SER A 808 29.57 5.32 -21.97
CA SER A 808 28.84 5.82 -23.12
C SER A 808 27.89 6.96 -22.72
N ALA A 809 27.31 7.63 -23.70
CA ALA A 809 26.26 8.64 -23.46
C ALA A 809 25.05 8.08 -22.69
N GLU A 810 24.77 6.77 -22.83
CA GLU A 810 23.69 6.04 -22.15
C GLU A 810 24.08 5.55 -20.74
N GLY A 811 25.30 5.92 -20.26
CA GLY A 811 25.76 5.51 -18.92
C GLY A 811 26.40 4.13 -18.82
N ASN A 812 26.57 3.39 -19.91
CA ASN A 812 27.20 2.06 -19.89
C ASN A 812 28.72 2.17 -19.68
N LEU A 813 29.24 1.43 -18.71
CA LEU A 813 30.70 1.36 -18.47
C LEU A 813 31.39 0.62 -19.62
N LEU A 814 32.28 1.33 -20.34
CA LEU A 814 33.00 0.82 -21.51
C LEU A 814 34.45 0.45 -21.18
N PHE A 815 35.07 1.16 -20.24
CA PHE A 815 36.49 0.99 -19.90
C PHE A 815 36.70 1.33 -18.41
N GLN A 816 37.57 0.56 -17.76
CA GLN A 816 38.00 0.81 -16.40
C GLN A 816 39.48 0.43 -16.23
N GLN A 817 40.30 1.34 -15.73
CA GLN A 817 41.74 1.09 -15.47
C GLN A 817 42.27 1.99 -14.34
N LEU A 818 43.23 1.46 -13.58
CA LEU A 818 43.95 2.23 -12.57
C LEU A 818 45.10 3.03 -13.21
N MET A 819 45.10 4.32 -13.02
CA MET A 819 46.18 5.22 -13.45
C MET A 819 47.19 5.38 -12.30
N SER A 820 48.34 4.70 -12.42
CA SER A 820 49.43 4.73 -11.45
C SER A 820 50.64 5.62 -11.87
N SER A 821 50.51 6.28 -13.03
CA SER A 821 51.49 7.21 -13.60
C SER A 821 50.87 8.56 -13.93
N ASP A 822 51.66 9.56 -14.22
CA ASP A 822 51.15 10.91 -14.53
C ASP A 822 50.38 10.97 -15.85
N LYS A 823 50.43 9.91 -16.67
CA LYS A 823 49.72 9.86 -17.95
C LYS A 823 49.22 8.45 -18.22
N ILE A 824 48.07 8.37 -18.83
CA ILE A 824 47.49 7.13 -19.38
C ILE A 824 46.97 7.37 -20.79
N GLN A 825 47.26 6.50 -21.72
CA GLN A 825 46.74 6.55 -23.08
C GLN A 825 45.66 5.50 -23.26
N ILE A 826 44.51 5.88 -23.80
CA ILE A 826 43.36 5.02 -24.00
C ILE A 826 43.10 4.94 -25.51
N ASN A 827 43.00 3.69 -26.01
CA ASN A 827 42.70 3.44 -27.41
C ASN A 827 41.15 3.42 -27.57
N THR A 828 40.65 4.18 -28.53
CA THR A 828 39.22 4.33 -28.86
C THR A 828 38.97 3.99 -30.32
N ALA A 829 39.90 3.35 -31.04
CA ALA A 829 39.78 3.07 -32.45
C ALA A 829 38.51 2.26 -32.80
N ASP A 830 38.05 1.40 -31.93
CA ASP A 830 36.86 0.54 -32.12
C ASP A 830 35.56 1.14 -31.55
N TRP A 831 35.61 2.36 -30.98
CA TRP A 831 34.45 3.00 -30.39
C TRP A 831 33.69 3.85 -31.41
N PRO A 832 32.37 3.92 -31.38
CA PRO A 832 31.58 4.81 -32.24
C PRO A 832 31.95 6.28 -32.09
N ALA A 833 31.71 7.11 -33.12
CA ALA A 833 31.76 8.54 -32.93
C ALA A 833 30.62 8.98 -32.00
N GLY A 834 30.93 9.89 -31.04
CA GLY A 834 29.95 10.29 -30.04
C GLY A 834 30.56 11.01 -28.85
N VAL A 835 29.74 11.21 -27.85
CA VAL A 835 30.11 11.80 -26.57
C VAL A 835 30.29 10.70 -25.54
N TYR A 836 31.34 10.83 -24.70
CA TYR A 836 31.69 9.87 -23.66
C TYR A 836 32.01 10.63 -22.38
N PHE A 837 31.72 10.01 -21.25
CA PHE A 837 32.05 10.56 -19.93
C PHE A 837 33.29 9.85 -19.37
N VAL A 838 34.29 10.63 -18.99
CA VAL A 838 35.54 10.14 -18.37
C VAL A 838 35.52 10.49 -16.90
N GLN A 839 35.35 9.50 -16.05
CA GLN A 839 35.36 9.63 -14.59
C GLN A 839 36.73 9.28 -14.04
N MET A 840 37.34 10.18 -13.27
CA MET A 840 38.54 10.00 -12.53
C MET A 840 38.23 10.00 -11.03
N LEU A 841 38.46 8.86 -10.37
CA LEU A 841 38.16 8.62 -8.96
C LEU A 841 39.48 8.54 -8.17
N ASP A 842 39.79 9.49 -7.30
CA ASP A 842 40.82 9.36 -6.26
C ASP A 842 40.15 9.01 -4.91
N THR A 843 40.95 8.77 -3.87
CA THR A 843 40.45 8.38 -2.54
C THR A 843 39.60 9.46 -1.84
N LYS A 844 39.47 10.66 -2.41
CA LYS A 844 38.77 11.81 -1.81
C LYS A 844 37.81 12.53 -2.71
N LYS A 845 37.88 12.37 -4.04
CA LYS A 845 37.07 13.11 -5.01
C LYS A 845 36.87 12.34 -6.31
N SER A 846 35.70 12.52 -6.92
CA SER A 846 35.38 12.11 -8.29
C SER A 846 35.41 13.34 -9.19
N VAL A 847 36.10 13.26 -10.33
CA VAL A 847 36.11 14.27 -11.39
C VAL A 847 35.58 13.61 -12.65
N VAL A 848 34.61 14.23 -13.33
CA VAL A 848 34.07 13.76 -14.62
C VAL A 848 34.40 14.77 -15.71
N GLU A 849 34.96 14.31 -16.79
CA GLU A 849 35.27 15.11 -17.97
C GLU A 849 34.56 14.56 -19.20
N LEU A 850 34.24 15.46 -20.14
CA LEU A 850 33.61 15.10 -21.40
C LEU A 850 34.66 14.79 -22.47
N LEU A 851 34.54 13.63 -23.11
CA LEU A 851 35.33 13.23 -24.26
C LEU A 851 34.44 13.18 -25.51
N VAL A 852 34.86 13.86 -26.57
CA VAL A 852 34.20 13.80 -27.87
C VAL A 852 35.05 12.98 -28.84
N LEU A 853 34.48 11.92 -29.42
CA LEU A 853 35.12 11.14 -30.48
C LEU A 853 34.55 11.56 -31.83
N LYS A 854 35.45 11.98 -32.75
CA LYS A 854 35.11 12.30 -34.14
C LYS A 854 35.83 11.30 -35.03
N LYS A 855 35.08 10.44 -35.68
CA LYS A 855 35.60 9.54 -36.73
C LYS A 855 35.29 10.02 -38.11
#